data_adf93003d11128ae2638c33a56fca052
#
_entry.id   adf93003d11128ae2638c33a56fca052
#
_cell.length_a   1.000
_cell.length_b   1.000
_cell.length_c   1.000
_cell.angle_alpha   90.00
_cell.angle_beta   90.00
_cell.angle_gamma   90.00
#
_symmetry.space_group_name_H-M   'P 1'
#
loop_
_entity.id
_entity.type
_entity.pdbx_description
1 polymer ?
#
loop_
_entity_poly.entity_id
_entity_poly.type
_entity_poly.pdbx_seq_one_letter_code
_entity_poly.pdbx_strand_id
1 'polypeptide(L)'
;MSSELDPEPGPPPSLVPPAEPRDVLIPDLPPPPRVATFGDLSSLMPPPPTSSIAPAPGSFLRPEEPRGSRPAPIRSLPPLPEVQPLLDAAADAREKKHWETALEAYKKALFVVPPEAAITQASIYASVAEVKRVQGKTREAETNYEKSLVINPKHLRSIDGLVTLATEASDWARLAAARRRRAEAFEDPDDKASELCIVAEIEEVRLKSVDKALATLEIAAIHRSDDPGILVKLKDLYAATRQWERLLETLDELVRTSGEARQRGSFRFAQADVVLGRLSRKDQLEKQEPRGLAFLELALDEDPQSDRALSALVAVRTRREEWPELGAVYERLIDRFAGIGDRERAWEVCKRLGTLRRDRLHDGPGALEALEGAVELRPDDIESRASLAELHAAKGQRQIAVRELEIVSARAPTRAQTYRRLFELHERAGRVDRAWLVATCLEELGASDMSHELLIEQFRPEGPIRPLTAVDDAWWDELLVSDGADPIVHEILAIVGETAIAIRLEELHAKKKLVILDPARKQDPGSTASVIRTFIWAARALGVKLPDLYSMNDVPSGIAAVQVAAPATALGPQVLAGRSVQELAFLAGRHLTYYRAGHYPLVFFPTLADLSALVLASVRLVVPGITVPPPAEGGSRVGDVLGERLAPEAKDRLAATVSKLNARGGRLDLLAWIRSIELTASRAGLLLAGDLRTAMRLTKDERRAIADLSPETKRGDLLGFCASEAYGQLRERMGIASNGSKTRTE
;
A
#
# COMPACT_ATOMS: atom_id res chain seq x y z
N MET A 1 50.29 63.89 41.94
CA MET A 1 50.98 62.77 42.58
C MET A 1 49.98 61.63 42.59
N SER A 2 50.44 60.47 42.21
CA SER A 2 49.77 59.17 42.12
C SER A 2 48.99 58.95 40.82
N SER A 3 49.70 58.36 39.90
CA SER A 3 49.30 57.72 38.67
C SER A 3 48.59 56.38 38.97
N GLU A 4 47.40 56.19 38.52
CA GLU A 4 46.79 54.87 38.36
C GLU A 4 46.99 54.46 36.91
N LEU A 5 47.70 53.35 36.71
CA LEU A 5 47.99 52.67 35.48
C LEU A 5 46.73 51.83 35.11
N ASP A 6 46.21 52.05 33.93
CA ASP A 6 45.22 51.15 33.32
C ASP A 6 45.81 49.76 33.07
N PRO A 7 45.06 48.66 33.30
CA PRO A 7 45.56 47.33 33.02
C PRO A 7 45.53 47.08 31.49
N GLU A 8 46.58 46.44 30.99
CA GLU A 8 46.75 45.98 29.62
C GLU A 8 45.59 45.08 29.15
N PRO A 9 45.19 45.16 27.90
CA PRO A 9 44.18 44.25 27.34
C PRO A 9 44.78 42.85 27.20
N GLY A 10 44.08 41.86 27.77
CA GLY A 10 44.43 40.44 27.66
C GLY A 10 44.35 39.93 26.20
N PRO A 11 45.05 38.82 25.92
CA PRO A 11 45.16 38.31 24.55
C PRO A 11 43.77 37.93 23.95
N PRO A 12 43.59 38.07 22.62
CA PRO A 12 42.34 37.75 21.95
C PRO A 12 42.04 36.25 22.07
N PRO A 13 40.75 35.87 22.15
CA PRO A 13 40.39 34.47 22.23
C PRO A 13 40.82 33.73 20.94
N SER A 14 41.51 32.61 21.13
CA SER A 14 41.95 31.72 20.06
C SER A 14 40.74 31.31 19.21
N LEU A 15 40.82 31.56 17.91
CA LEU A 15 39.92 31.04 16.89
C LEU A 15 39.98 29.50 16.94
N VAL A 16 38.99 28.90 17.54
CA VAL A 16 38.68 27.47 17.35
C VAL A 16 38.22 27.31 15.90
N PRO A 17 38.84 26.45 15.10
CA PRO A 17 38.34 26.17 13.75
C PRO A 17 36.90 25.69 13.83
N PRO A 18 36.03 26.04 12.85
CA PRO A 18 34.68 25.54 12.84
C PRO A 18 34.71 24.02 12.79
N ALA A 19 33.96 23.39 13.69
CA ALA A 19 33.75 21.95 13.69
C ALA A 19 33.27 21.53 12.31
N GLU A 20 33.91 20.52 11.74
CA GLU A 20 33.44 19.87 10.51
C GLU A 20 31.96 19.49 10.67
N PRO A 21 31.14 19.64 9.63
CA PRO A 21 29.76 19.26 9.71
C PRO A 21 29.71 17.75 10.04
N ARG A 22 29.20 17.44 11.23
CA ARG A 22 28.85 16.06 11.57
C ARG A 22 27.87 15.59 10.52
N ASP A 23 28.26 14.57 9.76
CA ASP A 23 27.40 13.81 8.91
C ASP A 23 26.15 13.47 9.71
N VAL A 24 25.04 14.07 9.33
CA VAL A 24 23.73 13.62 9.75
C VAL A 24 23.56 12.27 9.06
N LEU A 25 23.75 11.21 9.84
CA LEU A 25 23.36 9.86 9.43
C LEU A 25 21.89 9.91 9.06
N ILE A 26 21.63 10.03 7.76
CA ILE A 26 20.34 9.67 7.17
C ILE A 26 20.17 8.19 7.53
N PRO A 27 19.09 7.78 8.22
CA PRO A 27 18.88 6.37 8.46
C PRO A 27 18.92 5.69 7.10
N ASP A 28 19.80 4.68 6.99
CA ASP A 28 19.98 3.89 5.79
C ASP A 28 18.61 3.48 5.24
N LEU A 29 18.34 3.89 4.03
CA LEU A 29 17.31 3.27 3.22
C LEU A 29 17.57 1.76 3.29
N PRO A 30 16.55 0.94 3.53
CA PRO A 30 16.73 -0.50 3.52
C PRO A 30 17.41 -0.85 2.19
N PRO A 31 18.47 -1.68 2.22
CA PRO A 31 19.18 -2.06 1.01
C PRO A 31 18.15 -2.62 0.02
N PRO A 32 18.31 -2.34 -1.28
CA PRO A 32 17.42 -2.90 -2.28
C PRO A 32 17.35 -4.42 -2.05
N PRO A 33 16.17 -5.05 -2.16
CA PRO A 33 16.05 -6.48 -1.92
C PRO A 33 17.13 -7.20 -2.72
N ARG A 34 17.96 -7.96 -2.01
CA ARG A 34 19.02 -8.75 -2.65
C ARG A 34 18.35 -9.58 -3.72
N VAL A 35 18.74 -9.36 -4.97
CA VAL A 35 18.37 -10.23 -6.08
C VAL A 35 18.74 -11.63 -5.64
N ALA A 36 17.76 -12.51 -5.50
CA ALA A 36 17.99 -13.89 -5.08
C ALA A 36 18.91 -14.51 -6.12
N THR A 37 20.17 -14.74 -5.74
CA THR A 37 21.09 -15.48 -6.57
C THR A 37 20.59 -16.92 -6.64
N PHE A 38 20.38 -17.44 -7.84
CA PHE A 38 20.05 -18.84 -8.08
C PHE A 38 21.09 -19.74 -7.40
N GLY A 39 20.85 -20.17 -6.20
CA GLY A 39 21.78 -20.97 -5.41
C GLY A 39 21.31 -21.38 -4.02
N ASP A 40 20.39 -20.69 -3.44
CA ASP A 40 19.99 -20.86 -2.05
C ASP A 40 18.56 -21.35 -1.91
N LEU A 41 18.32 -22.65 -2.16
CA LEU A 41 17.00 -23.28 -1.99
C LEU A 41 16.59 -23.43 -0.51
N SER A 42 17.52 -23.29 0.43
CA SER A 42 17.21 -23.37 1.87
C SER A 42 16.42 -22.15 2.38
N SER A 43 16.48 -21.00 1.64
CA SER A 43 15.74 -19.78 1.97
C SER A 43 14.41 -19.67 1.21
N LEU A 44 14.09 -20.60 0.31
CA LEU A 44 12.90 -20.59 -0.54
C LEU A 44 11.72 -21.40 0.02
N MET A 45 11.89 -22.06 1.15
CA MET A 45 10.76 -22.63 1.88
C MET A 45 10.08 -21.52 2.69
N PRO A 46 8.75 -21.35 2.60
CA PRO A 46 8.05 -20.48 3.51
C PRO A 46 8.34 -20.93 4.94
N PRO A 47 8.56 -20.02 5.91
CA PRO A 47 8.65 -20.41 7.30
C PRO A 47 7.36 -21.18 7.65
N PRO A 48 7.44 -22.24 8.45
CA PRO A 48 6.25 -22.94 8.89
C PRO A 48 5.34 -21.92 9.58
N PRO A 49 4.01 -21.96 9.32
CA PRO A 49 3.10 -21.06 10.00
C PRO A 49 3.20 -21.32 11.50
N THR A 50 3.62 -20.32 12.22
CA THR A 50 3.60 -20.33 13.69
C THR A 50 2.14 -20.31 14.13
N SER A 51 1.77 -21.34 14.88
CA SER A 51 0.53 -21.52 15.63
C SER A 51 -0.75 -21.80 14.84
N SER A 52 -0.94 -23.02 14.55
CA SER A 52 -2.06 -23.89 14.97
C SER A 52 -1.72 -25.29 14.46
N ILE A 53 -1.74 -26.26 15.35
CA ILE A 53 -1.40 -27.64 15.04
C ILE A 53 -2.52 -28.25 14.18
N ALA A 54 -2.43 -27.94 12.88
CA ALA A 54 -2.98 -28.82 11.87
C ALA A 54 -1.81 -29.66 11.36
N PRO A 55 -1.92 -30.98 11.29
CA PRO A 55 -0.85 -31.81 10.76
C PRO A 55 -0.60 -31.43 9.32
N ALA A 56 0.69 -31.38 8.95
CA ALA A 56 1.12 -31.08 7.60
C ALA A 56 0.36 -31.95 6.60
N PRO A 57 -0.18 -31.37 5.50
CA PRO A 57 -0.77 -32.17 4.44
C PRO A 57 0.32 -33.06 3.86
N GLY A 58 0.20 -34.39 4.05
CA GLY A 58 1.13 -35.37 3.50
C GLY A 58 1.75 -36.37 4.47
N SER A 59 1.45 -36.33 5.77
CA SER A 59 1.88 -37.41 6.66
C SER A 59 0.92 -38.61 6.62
N PHE A 60 1.41 -39.73 6.20
CA PHE A 60 0.68 -41.01 6.21
C PHE A 60 0.71 -41.71 7.58
N LEU A 61 1.45 -41.15 8.55
CA LEU A 61 1.61 -41.72 9.91
C LEU A 61 0.56 -41.24 10.92
N ARG A 62 -0.58 -40.68 10.49
CA ARG A 62 -1.68 -40.50 11.44
C ARG A 62 -2.14 -41.84 11.96
N PRO A 63 -2.43 -41.97 13.28
CA PRO A 63 -3.25 -43.08 13.75
C PRO A 63 -4.66 -42.81 13.17
N GLU A 64 -4.92 -43.34 11.99
CA GLU A 64 -6.30 -43.45 11.53
C GLU A 64 -6.98 -44.40 12.50
N GLU A 65 -8.05 -43.97 13.15
CA GLU A 65 -9.12 -44.91 13.50
C GLU A 65 -9.37 -45.73 12.24
N PRO A 66 -9.42 -47.05 12.36
CA PRO A 66 -9.58 -47.91 11.19
C PRO A 66 -10.89 -47.47 10.50
N ARG A 67 -10.76 -46.69 9.40
CA ARG A 67 -11.85 -46.65 8.42
C ARG A 67 -12.09 -48.12 8.11
N GLY A 68 -13.24 -48.58 8.58
CA GLY A 68 -13.62 -49.94 8.31
C GLY A 68 -13.53 -50.21 6.81
N SER A 69 -12.36 -50.63 6.36
CA SER A 69 -12.29 -51.46 5.19
C SER A 69 -13.21 -52.62 5.54
N ARG A 70 -14.39 -52.61 4.90
CA ARG A 70 -15.24 -53.83 4.95
C ARG A 70 -14.29 -54.96 4.69
N PRO A 71 -14.08 -55.90 5.66
CA PRO A 71 -13.25 -57.04 5.39
C PRO A 71 -13.89 -57.66 4.14
N ALA A 72 -13.04 -57.91 3.14
CA ALA A 72 -13.46 -58.70 2.01
C ALA A 72 -14.18 -59.94 2.59
N PRO A 73 -15.34 -60.34 2.07
CA PRO A 73 -16.09 -61.40 2.65
C PRO A 73 -15.14 -62.59 2.82
N ILE A 74 -14.91 -62.96 4.07
CA ILE A 74 -14.09 -64.12 4.41
C ILE A 74 -14.74 -65.24 3.63
N ARG A 75 -14.09 -65.69 2.54
CA ARG A 75 -14.54 -66.91 1.85
C ARG A 75 -14.52 -67.96 2.98
N SER A 76 -15.70 -68.34 3.43
CA SER A 76 -15.86 -69.38 4.44
C SER A 76 -15.00 -70.55 4.02
N LEU A 77 -14.01 -70.90 4.81
CA LEU A 77 -13.19 -72.08 4.59
C LEU A 77 -14.13 -73.23 4.39
N PRO A 78 -13.90 -74.14 3.42
CA PRO A 78 -14.71 -75.29 3.29
C PRO A 78 -14.68 -76.04 4.64
N PRO A 79 -15.83 -76.39 5.19
CA PRO A 79 -15.89 -77.03 6.51
C PRO A 79 -15.11 -78.36 6.49
N LEU A 80 -14.05 -78.38 7.27
CA LEU A 80 -13.33 -79.62 7.58
C LEU A 80 -13.99 -80.17 8.83
N PRO A 81 -14.89 -81.20 8.73
CA PRO A 81 -15.77 -81.60 9.82
C PRO A 81 -14.99 -82.14 11.04
N GLU A 82 -13.77 -82.63 10.84
CA GLU A 82 -12.91 -83.14 11.92
C GLU A 82 -12.13 -81.99 12.62
N VAL A 83 -11.89 -80.88 11.98
CA VAL A 83 -11.06 -79.79 12.53
C VAL A 83 -11.91 -78.69 13.19
N GLN A 84 -13.14 -78.48 12.70
CA GLN A 84 -14.03 -77.41 13.13
C GLN A 84 -14.32 -77.45 14.64
N PRO A 85 -14.67 -78.59 15.27
CA PRO A 85 -14.91 -78.64 16.71
C PRO A 85 -13.69 -78.24 17.55
N LEU A 86 -12.48 -78.53 17.05
CA LEU A 86 -11.25 -78.20 17.75
C LEU A 86 -10.97 -76.67 17.64
N LEU A 87 -11.31 -76.10 16.52
CA LEU A 87 -11.18 -74.64 16.33
C LEU A 87 -12.19 -73.90 17.19
N ASP A 88 -13.43 -74.34 17.27
CA ASP A 88 -14.47 -73.76 18.12
C ASP A 88 -14.09 -73.84 19.60
N ALA A 89 -13.59 -75.00 20.04
CA ALA A 89 -13.08 -75.18 21.40
C ALA A 89 -11.88 -74.26 21.71
N ALA A 90 -10.99 -74.07 20.74
CA ALA A 90 -9.88 -73.13 20.86
C ALA A 90 -10.33 -71.64 20.91
N ALA A 91 -11.34 -71.31 20.12
CA ALA A 91 -11.92 -69.96 20.12
C ALA A 91 -12.63 -69.67 21.47
N ASP A 92 -13.42 -70.58 21.97
CA ASP A 92 -14.10 -70.46 23.26
C ASP A 92 -13.09 -70.38 24.44
N ALA A 93 -12.04 -71.19 24.43
CA ALA A 93 -10.97 -71.10 25.43
C ALA A 93 -10.21 -69.77 25.37
N ARG A 94 -10.02 -69.19 24.14
CA ARG A 94 -9.40 -67.89 23.95
C ARG A 94 -10.28 -66.78 24.48
N GLU A 95 -11.57 -66.82 24.22
CA GLU A 95 -12.53 -65.83 24.72
C GLU A 95 -12.59 -65.79 26.24
N LYS A 96 -12.52 -66.98 26.85
CA LYS A 96 -12.44 -67.15 28.31
C LYS A 96 -11.03 -66.90 28.89
N LYS A 97 -10.06 -66.48 28.07
CA LYS A 97 -8.66 -66.20 28.42
C LYS A 97 -7.92 -67.44 28.99
N HIS A 98 -8.39 -68.66 28.69
CA HIS A 98 -7.71 -69.95 29.06
C HIS A 98 -6.66 -70.28 27.99
N TRP A 99 -5.53 -69.52 28.02
CA TRP A 99 -4.54 -69.51 26.94
C TRP A 99 -3.88 -70.90 26.70
N GLU A 100 -3.60 -71.67 27.74
CA GLU A 100 -2.99 -73.02 27.59
C GLU A 100 -3.96 -73.98 26.93
N THR A 101 -5.22 -74.03 27.38
CA THR A 101 -6.27 -74.84 26.78
C THR A 101 -6.48 -74.49 25.31
N ALA A 102 -6.47 -73.20 24.99
CA ALA A 102 -6.58 -72.72 23.58
C ALA A 102 -5.36 -73.24 22.76
N LEU A 103 -4.14 -73.16 23.27
CA LEU A 103 -2.94 -73.61 22.57
C LEU A 103 -2.94 -75.10 22.35
N GLU A 104 -3.42 -75.89 23.33
CA GLU A 104 -3.56 -77.37 23.19
C GLU A 104 -4.59 -77.76 22.12
N ALA A 105 -5.72 -77.08 22.09
CA ALA A 105 -6.75 -77.24 21.06
C ALA A 105 -6.21 -76.92 19.67
N TYR A 106 -5.49 -75.80 19.52
CA TYR A 106 -4.83 -75.46 18.25
C TYR A 106 -3.76 -76.48 17.82
N LYS A 107 -2.96 -77.01 18.75
CA LYS A 107 -1.98 -78.06 18.45
C LYS A 107 -2.66 -79.31 17.92
N LYS A 108 -3.75 -79.77 18.59
CA LYS A 108 -4.57 -80.89 18.11
C LYS A 108 -5.15 -80.66 16.73
N ALA A 109 -5.68 -79.41 16.49
CA ALA A 109 -6.20 -79.00 15.18
C ALA A 109 -5.10 -79.10 14.10
N LEU A 110 -3.88 -78.63 14.38
CA LEU A 110 -2.75 -78.67 13.42
C LEU A 110 -2.33 -80.16 13.11
N PHE A 111 -2.52 -81.04 14.01
CA PHE A 111 -2.22 -82.46 13.76
C PHE A 111 -3.26 -83.14 12.85
N VAL A 112 -4.49 -82.71 12.93
CA VAL A 112 -5.63 -83.27 12.17
C VAL A 112 -5.83 -82.64 10.81
N VAL A 113 -5.37 -81.40 10.61
CA VAL A 113 -5.54 -80.65 9.34
C VAL A 113 -4.75 -81.30 8.20
N PRO A 114 -5.37 -81.60 7.08
CA PRO A 114 -4.73 -82.17 5.91
C PRO A 114 -3.68 -81.18 5.30
N PRO A 115 -2.59 -81.68 4.73
CA PRO A 115 -1.53 -80.83 4.13
C PRO A 115 -2.08 -79.97 3.02
N GLU A 116 -3.16 -80.40 2.31
CA GLU A 116 -3.78 -79.67 1.24
C GLU A 116 -4.62 -78.44 1.70
N ALA A 117 -4.95 -78.45 3.00
CA ALA A 117 -5.69 -77.32 3.61
C ALA A 117 -4.78 -76.19 4.08
N ALA A 118 -3.90 -75.74 3.22
CA ALA A 118 -2.86 -74.73 3.52
C ALA A 118 -3.43 -73.43 4.15
N ILE A 119 -4.60 -72.97 3.71
CA ILE A 119 -5.24 -71.74 4.26
C ILE A 119 -5.64 -71.94 5.71
N THR A 120 -6.21 -73.15 6.05
CA THR A 120 -6.60 -73.53 7.43
C THR A 120 -5.39 -73.62 8.31
N GLN A 121 -4.34 -74.35 7.86
CA GLN A 121 -3.08 -74.42 8.60
C GLN A 121 -2.48 -73.03 8.90
N ALA A 122 -2.39 -72.20 7.92
CA ALA A 122 -1.91 -70.83 8.09
C ALA A 122 -2.73 -70.05 9.14
N SER A 123 -4.07 -70.15 9.08
CA SER A 123 -4.98 -69.52 10.04
C SER A 123 -4.82 -70.05 11.48
N ILE A 124 -4.53 -71.31 11.65
CA ILE A 124 -4.28 -71.88 12.96
C ILE A 124 -2.93 -71.38 13.52
N TYR A 125 -1.86 -71.35 12.71
CA TYR A 125 -0.58 -70.78 13.13
C TYR A 125 -0.72 -69.32 13.52
N ALA A 126 -1.49 -68.54 12.78
CA ALA A 126 -1.81 -67.12 13.11
C ALA A 126 -2.55 -67.00 14.44
N SER A 127 -3.50 -67.92 14.72
CA SER A 127 -4.23 -67.94 15.99
C SER A 127 -3.35 -68.32 17.17
N VAL A 128 -2.45 -69.26 16.99
CA VAL A 128 -1.41 -69.62 17.99
C VAL A 128 -0.49 -68.44 18.25
N ALA A 129 -0.06 -67.77 17.20
CA ALA A 129 0.80 -66.60 17.33
C ALA A 129 0.11 -65.46 18.10
N GLU A 130 -1.17 -65.22 17.85
CA GLU A 130 -1.94 -64.19 18.57
C GLU A 130 -2.06 -64.53 20.09
N VAL A 131 -2.31 -65.79 20.46
CA VAL A 131 -2.33 -66.22 21.87
C VAL A 131 -0.97 -65.96 22.50
N LYS A 132 0.14 -66.32 21.79
CA LYS A 132 1.50 -66.12 22.29
C LYS A 132 1.82 -64.59 22.43
N ARG A 133 1.34 -63.76 21.54
CA ARG A 133 1.49 -62.32 21.62
C ARG A 133 0.82 -61.75 22.87
N VAL A 134 -0.44 -62.15 23.12
CA VAL A 134 -1.19 -61.71 24.31
C VAL A 134 -0.52 -62.20 25.61
N GLN A 135 0.17 -63.36 25.58
CA GLN A 135 0.96 -63.86 26.71
C GLN A 135 2.31 -63.13 26.89
N GLY A 136 2.65 -62.16 26.05
CA GLY A 136 3.92 -61.45 26.05
C GLY A 136 5.10 -62.27 25.51
N LYS A 137 4.85 -63.45 24.90
CA LYS A 137 5.87 -64.33 24.31
C LYS A 137 6.17 -63.91 22.85
N THR A 138 6.72 -62.70 22.68
CA THR A 138 6.89 -62.04 21.38
C THR A 138 7.68 -62.89 20.36
N ARG A 139 8.78 -63.49 20.73
CA ARG A 139 9.59 -64.36 19.85
C ARG A 139 8.83 -65.61 19.37
N GLU A 140 8.06 -66.24 20.25
CA GLU A 140 7.24 -67.37 19.87
C GLU A 140 6.08 -66.98 18.99
N ALA A 141 5.48 -65.81 19.22
CA ALA A 141 4.44 -65.23 18.36
C ALA A 141 4.99 -64.96 16.96
N GLU A 142 6.14 -64.27 16.84
CA GLU A 142 6.82 -64.01 15.58
C GLU A 142 7.08 -65.29 14.78
N THR A 143 7.67 -66.33 15.47
CA THR A 143 7.93 -67.60 14.82
C THR A 143 6.69 -68.29 14.26
N ASN A 144 5.55 -68.18 14.95
CA ASN A 144 4.29 -68.77 14.47
C ASN A 144 3.65 -67.94 13.34
N TYR A 145 3.75 -66.63 13.37
CA TYR A 145 3.35 -65.80 12.23
C TYR A 145 4.17 -66.11 10.99
N GLU A 146 5.50 -66.25 11.12
CA GLU A 146 6.37 -66.60 9.99
C GLU A 146 6.04 -68.03 9.46
N LYS A 147 5.77 -69.03 10.33
CA LYS A 147 5.29 -70.33 9.87
C LYS A 147 4.00 -70.23 9.07
N SER A 148 3.07 -69.42 9.52
CA SER A 148 1.83 -69.14 8.77
C SER A 148 2.12 -68.57 7.38
N LEU A 149 3.09 -67.64 7.28
CA LEU A 149 3.46 -66.98 6.03
C LEU A 149 4.29 -67.88 5.09
N VAL A 150 5.03 -68.85 5.63
CA VAL A 150 5.67 -69.92 4.81
C VAL A 150 4.63 -70.76 4.10
N ILE A 151 3.49 -71.05 4.76
CA ILE A 151 2.38 -71.84 4.17
C ILE A 151 1.55 -70.99 3.22
N ASN A 152 1.20 -69.75 3.64
CA ASN A 152 0.44 -68.82 2.84
C ASN A 152 1.08 -67.44 2.93
N PRO A 153 1.92 -67.04 1.95
CA PRO A 153 2.62 -65.76 1.95
C PRO A 153 1.70 -64.55 1.98
N LYS A 154 0.44 -64.65 1.53
CA LYS A 154 -0.55 -63.59 1.52
C LYS A 154 -1.53 -63.62 2.70
N HIS A 155 -1.22 -64.36 3.77
CA HIS A 155 -2.10 -64.44 4.92
C HIS A 155 -2.10 -63.13 5.73
N LEU A 156 -3.01 -62.20 5.41
CA LEU A 156 -3.11 -60.84 5.95
C LEU A 156 -3.06 -60.80 7.49
N ARG A 157 -3.80 -61.70 8.17
CA ARG A 157 -3.85 -61.72 9.64
C ARG A 157 -2.49 -61.97 10.27
N SER A 158 -1.63 -62.77 9.64
CA SER A 158 -0.25 -63.01 10.14
C SER A 158 0.65 -61.83 9.86
N ILE A 159 0.47 -61.16 8.71
CA ILE A 159 1.20 -59.94 8.38
C ILE A 159 0.82 -58.82 9.36
N ASP A 160 -0.48 -58.64 9.64
CA ASP A 160 -0.95 -57.65 10.63
C ASP A 160 -0.41 -57.91 12.03
N GLY A 161 -0.29 -59.20 12.39
CA GLY A 161 0.36 -59.62 13.64
C GLY A 161 1.84 -59.21 13.72
N LEU A 162 2.59 -59.36 12.61
CA LEU A 162 3.98 -58.91 12.53
C LEU A 162 4.09 -57.36 12.54
N VAL A 163 3.17 -56.69 11.87
CA VAL A 163 3.08 -55.20 11.91
C VAL A 163 2.86 -54.74 13.36
N THR A 164 1.97 -55.38 14.08
CA THR A 164 1.67 -55.07 15.49
C THR A 164 2.89 -55.29 16.37
N LEU A 165 3.55 -56.47 16.27
CA LEU A 165 4.75 -56.79 17.04
C LEU A 165 5.89 -55.82 16.78
N ALA A 166 6.13 -55.46 15.51
CA ALA A 166 7.16 -54.51 15.13
C ALA A 166 6.85 -53.10 15.65
N THR A 167 5.57 -52.73 15.66
CA THR A 167 5.11 -51.43 16.18
C THR A 167 5.28 -51.34 17.68
N GLU A 168 4.86 -52.38 18.42
CA GLU A 168 5.01 -52.49 19.88
C GLU A 168 6.49 -52.45 20.30
N ALA A 169 7.37 -53.08 19.52
CA ALA A 169 8.82 -53.08 19.73
C ALA A 169 9.52 -51.80 19.25
N SER A 170 8.83 -50.91 18.55
CA SER A 170 9.42 -49.76 17.86
C SER A 170 10.57 -50.12 16.89
N ASP A 171 10.53 -51.36 16.33
CA ASP A 171 11.49 -51.82 15.33
C ASP A 171 11.06 -51.39 13.92
N TRP A 172 11.52 -50.23 13.55
CA TRP A 172 11.14 -49.57 12.28
C TRP A 172 11.56 -50.40 11.06
N ALA A 173 12.68 -51.11 11.12
CA ALA A 173 13.15 -51.94 10.02
C ALA A 173 12.23 -53.14 9.79
N ARG A 174 11.84 -53.82 10.86
CA ARG A 174 10.87 -54.95 10.80
C ARG A 174 9.48 -54.44 10.42
N LEU A 175 9.08 -53.28 10.92
CA LEU A 175 7.80 -52.66 10.57
C LEU A 175 7.71 -52.37 9.06
N ALA A 176 8.75 -51.77 8.48
CA ALA A 176 8.81 -51.50 7.04
C ALA A 176 8.74 -52.80 6.22
N ALA A 177 9.46 -53.84 6.65
CA ALA A 177 9.45 -55.15 6.00
C ALA A 177 8.07 -55.81 6.08
N ALA A 178 7.42 -55.79 7.24
CA ALA A 178 6.10 -56.38 7.42
C ALA A 178 5.03 -55.62 6.59
N ARG A 179 5.06 -54.30 6.56
CA ARG A 179 4.14 -53.48 5.74
C ARG A 179 4.38 -53.68 4.23
N ARG A 180 5.62 -53.88 3.81
CA ARG A 180 5.92 -54.23 2.40
C ARG A 180 5.29 -55.54 2.01
N ARG A 181 5.39 -56.59 2.85
CA ARG A 181 4.67 -57.87 2.65
C ARG A 181 3.14 -57.64 2.63
N ARG A 182 2.64 -56.69 3.43
CA ARG A 182 1.22 -56.36 3.43
C ARG A 182 0.78 -55.75 2.09
N ALA A 183 1.56 -54.81 1.53
CA ALA A 183 1.33 -54.25 0.22
C ALA A 183 1.30 -55.36 -0.88
N GLU A 184 2.24 -56.32 -0.80
CA GLU A 184 2.28 -57.48 -1.74
C GLU A 184 1.07 -58.43 -1.61
N ALA A 185 0.48 -58.49 -0.42
CA ALA A 185 -0.68 -59.36 -0.16
C ALA A 185 -2.00 -58.75 -0.66
N PHE A 186 -2.13 -57.44 -0.79
CA PHE A 186 -3.31 -56.78 -1.36
C PHE A 186 -3.44 -57.08 -2.84
N GLU A 187 -4.67 -57.14 -3.36
CA GLU A 187 -4.98 -57.23 -4.81
C GLU A 187 -5.25 -55.87 -5.39
N ASP A 188 -5.88 -55.00 -4.62
CA ASP A 188 -6.23 -53.64 -5.02
C ASP A 188 -4.99 -52.76 -5.16
N PRO A 189 -4.79 -52.10 -6.32
CA PRO A 189 -3.68 -51.19 -6.52
C PRO A 189 -3.69 -50.00 -5.55
N ASP A 190 -4.87 -49.53 -5.13
CA ASP A 190 -5.00 -48.41 -4.21
C ASP A 190 -4.53 -48.76 -2.80
N ASP A 191 -4.85 -49.95 -2.33
CA ASP A 191 -4.38 -50.46 -1.04
C ASP A 191 -2.87 -50.71 -1.07
N LYS A 192 -2.33 -51.23 -2.17
CA LYS A 192 -0.89 -51.41 -2.37
C LYS A 192 -0.15 -50.08 -2.30
N ALA A 193 -0.60 -49.07 -3.05
CA ALA A 193 0.01 -47.76 -3.06
C ALA A 193 0.01 -47.12 -1.65
N SER A 194 -1.13 -47.25 -0.95
CA SER A 194 -1.29 -46.67 0.39
C SER A 194 -0.29 -47.30 1.40
N GLU A 195 -0.12 -48.59 1.39
CA GLU A 195 0.86 -49.29 2.26
C GLU A 195 2.30 -48.94 1.88
N LEU A 196 2.61 -48.87 0.59
CA LEU A 196 3.95 -48.48 0.14
C LEU A 196 4.28 -47.04 0.51
N CYS A 197 3.31 -46.15 0.53
CA CYS A 197 3.51 -44.76 1.01
C CYS A 197 3.90 -44.76 2.50
N ILE A 198 3.26 -45.60 3.32
CA ILE A 198 3.61 -45.72 4.74
C ILE A 198 5.02 -46.33 4.91
N VAL A 199 5.38 -47.34 4.11
CA VAL A 199 6.73 -47.91 4.10
C VAL A 199 7.76 -46.86 3.76
N ALA A 200 7.55 -46.09 2.70
CA ALA A 200 8.45 -45.00 2.28
C ALA A 200 8.63 -43.94 3.37
N GLU A 201 7.56 -43.57 4.08
CA GLU A 201 7.65 -42.62 5.18
C GLU A 201 8.46 -43.17 6.37
N ILE A 202 8.33 -44.46 6.68
CA ILE A 202 9.18 -45.12 7.69
C ILE A 202 10.64 -45.12 7.24
N GLU A 203 10.91 -45.44 5.99
CA GLU A 203 12.27 -45.47 5.42
C GLU A 203 12.91 -44.11 5.42
N GLU A 204 12.17 -43.05 5.05
CA GLU A 204 12.66 -41.69 5.04
C GLU A 204 12.88 -41.13 6.45
N VAL A 205 11.83 -41.16 7.30
CA VAL A 205 11.81 -40.42 8.56
C VAL A 205 12.51 -41.21 9.69
N ARG A 206 12.27 -42.52 9.78
CA ARG A 206 12.77 -43.37 10.90
C ARG A 206 14.09 -44.03 10.59
N LEU A 207 14.24 -44.57 9.39
CA LEU A 207 15.45 -45.27 8.98
C LEU A 207 16.47 -44.36 8.30
N LYS A 208 16.11 -43.13 8.02
CA LYS A 208 16.96 -42.12 7.34
C LYS A 208 17.55 -42.64 6.02
N SER A 209 16.82 -43.48 5.31
CA SER A 209 17.22 -44.13 4.06
C SER A 209 16.44 -43.56 2.89
N VAL A 210 16.87 -42.38 2.42
CA VAL A 210 16.23 -41.63 1.33
C VAL A 210 16.13 -42.44 0.03
N ASP A 211 17.20 -43.18 -0.31
CA ASP A 211 17.22 -43.99 -1.55
C ASP A 211 16.18 -45.12 -1.53
N LYS A 212 15.99 -45.77 -0.36
CA LYS A 212 14.97 -46.82 -0.23
C LYS A 212 13.57 -46.21 -0.27
N ALA A 213 13.35 -45.09 0.42
CA ALA A 213 12.07 -44.40 0.40
C ALA A 213 11.70 -43.97 -1.02
N LEU A 214 12.67 -43.44 -1.79
CA LEU A 214 12.48 -43.09 -3.19
C LEU A 214 12.07 -44.32 -4.03
N ALA A 215 12.81 -45.39 -3.98
CA ALA A 215 12.49 -46.61 -4.73
C ALA A 215 11.12 -47.19 -4.33
N THR A 216 10.73 -47.08 -3.07
CA THR A 216 9.43 -47.55 -2.59
C THR A 216 8.28 -46.64 -3.11
N LEU A 217 8.49 -45.31 -3.14
CA LEU A 217 7.50 -44.36 -3.74
C LEU A 217 7.38 -44.48 -5.25
N GLU A 218 8.47 -44.77 -5.96
CA GLU A 218 8.43 -45.07 -7.41
C GLU A 218 7.53 -46.29 -7.68
N ILE A 219 7.62 -47.33 -6.85
CA ILE A 219 6.70 -48.49 -6.94
C ILE A 219 5.26 -48.10 -6.61
N ALA A 220 5.06 -47.27 -5.58
CA ALA A 220 3.72 -46.78 -5.24
C ALA A 220 3.11 -45.97 -6.39
N ALA A 221 3.89 -45.15 -7.08
CA ALA A 221 3.47 -44.37 -8.24
C ALA A 221 3.09 -45.23 -9.45
N ILE A 222 3.63 -46.43 -9.62
CA ILE A 222 3.17 -47.38 -10.65
C ILE A 222 1.72 -47.80 -10.43
N HIS A 223 1.31 -47.88 -9.16
CA HIS A 223 -0.06 -48.26 -8.81
C HIS A 223 -1.03 -47.10 -8.78
N ARG A 224 -0.53 -45.89 -8.51
CA ARG A 224 -1.29 -44.61 -8.50
C ARG A 224 -0.46 -43.49 -9.10
N SER A 225 -0.43 -43.39 -10.43
CA SER A 225 0.37 -42.41 -11.13
C SER A 225 -0.03 -40.96 -10.91
N ASP A 226 -1.32 -40.75 -10.64
CA ASP A 226 -1.95 -39.41 -10.58
C ASP A 226 -2.17 -38.93 -9.15
N ASP A 227 -1.68 -39.66 -8.14
CA ASP A 227 -1.87 -39.30 -6.75
C ASP A 227 -1.00 -38.08 -6.37
N PRO A 228 -1.60 -36.91 -6.04
CA PRO A 228 -0.85 -35.69 -5.74
C PRO A 228 0.06 -35.87 -4.52
N GLY A 229 -0.33 -36.70 -3.54
CA GLY A 229 0.45 -36.96 -2.34
C GLY A 229 1.75 -37.71 -2.66
N ILE A 230 1.68 -38.71 -3.53
CA ILE A 230 2.85 -39.49 -4.00
C ILE A 230 3.76 -38.58 -4.83
N LEU A 231 3.18 -37.83 -5.77
CA LEU A 231 3.96 -36.92 -6.64
C LEU A 231 4.68 -35.81 -5.86
N VAL A 232 4.04 -35.24 -4.84
CA VAL A 232 4.69 -34.23 -3.95
C VAL A 232 5.86 -34.84 -3.20
N LYS A 233 5.72 -36.05 -2.67
CA LYS A 233 6.80 -36.74 -1.97
C LYS A 233 7.95 -37.11 -2.92
N LEU A 234 7.64 -37.63 -4.11
CA LEU A 234 8.65 -37.89 -5.15
C LEU A 234 9.41 -36.63 -5.54
N LYS A 235 8.70 -35.51 -5.75
CA LYS A 235 9.32 -34.20 -6.01
C LYS A 235 10.35 -33.85 -4.94
N ASP A 236 9.99 -34.00 -3.65
CA ASP A 236 10.89 -33.64 -2.55
C ASP A 236 12.12 -34.58 -2.49
N LEU A 237 11.92 -35.88 -2.70
CA LEU A 237 13.01 -36.84 -2.69
C LEU A 237 13.91 -36.75 -3.91
N TYR A 238 13.37 -36.48 -5.12
CA TYR A 238 14.20 -36.22 -6.30
C TYR A 238 15.03 -34.95 -6.15
N ALA A 239 14.46 -33.92 -5.52
CA ALA A 239 15.23 -32.70 -5.22
C ALA A 239 16.37 -32.99 -4.21
N ALA A 240 16.09 -33.76 -3.15
CA ALA A 240 17.08 -34.15 -2.13
C ALA A 240 18.22 -35.04 -2.72
N THR A 241 17.87 -35.93 -3.65
CA THR A 241 18.83 -36.84 -4.32
C THR A 241 19.44 -36.23 -5.58
N ARG A 242 19.10 -35.00 -5.92
CA ARG A 242 19.60 -34.26 -7.11
C ARG A 242 19.30 -34.96 -8.45
N GLN A 243 18.21 -35.66 -8.55
CA GLN A 243 17.75 -36.29 -9.78
C GLN A 243 16.89 -35.31 -10.58
N TRP A 244 17.53 -34.27 -11.16
CA TRP A 244 16.86 -33.12 -11.71
C TRP A 244 15.90 -33.39 -12.87
N GLU A 245 16.24 -34.32 -13.78
CA GLU A 245 15.37 -34.65 -14.92
C GLU A 245 14.09 -35.36 -14.44
N ARG A 246 14.19 -36.30 -13.49
CA ARG A 246 13.01 -36.95 -12.89
C ARG A 246 12.17 -35.97 -12.08
N LEU A 247 12.82 -35.01 -11.42
CA LEU A 247 12.13 -33.92 -10.75
C LEU A 247 11.30 -33.09 -11.74
N LEU A 248 11.85 -32.76 -12.91
CA LEU A 248 11.12 -32.02 -13.96
C LEU A 248 9.91 -32.80 -14.46
N GLU A 249 10.05 -34.11 -14.72
CA GLU A 249 8.95 -35.00 -15.12
C GLU A 249 7.85 -35.03 -14.04
N THR A 250 8.23 -35.16 -12.77
CA THR A 250 7.27 -35.16 -11.65
C THR A 250 6.56 -33.80 -11.50
N LEU A 251 7.26 -32.69 -11.72
CA LEU A 251 6.65 -31.36 -11.72
C LEU A 251 5.66 -31.17 -12.89
N ASP A 252 5.93 -31.76 -14.07
CA ASP A 252 4.98 -31.75 -15.20
C ASP A 252 3.68 -32.51 -14.84
N GLU A 253 3.81 -33.67 -14.17
CA GLU A 253 2.66 -34.42 -13.69
C GLU A 253 1.88 -33.66 -12.62
N LEU A 254 2.56 -32.98 -11.69
CA LEU A 254 1.94 -32.12 -10.69
C LEU A 254 1.18 -30.95 -11.32
N VAL A 255 1.72 -30.34 -12.37
CA VAL A 255 1.01 -29.30 -13.13
C VAL A 255 -0.24 -29.87 -13.80
N ARG A 256 -0.15 -31.08 -14.41
CA ARG A 256 -1.26 -31.74 -15.09
C ARG A 256 -2.39 -32.12 -14.12
N THR A 257 -2.05 -32.59 -12.93
CA THR A 257 -3.01 -33.09 -11.93
C THR A 257 -3.57 -32.01 -11.00
N SER A 258 -2.91 -30.82 -10.94
CA SER A 258 -3.36 -29.73 -10.08
C SER A 258 -4.53 -28.95 -10.68
N GLY A 259 -5.62 -28.82 -9.95
CA GLY A 259 -6.78 -28.02 -10.33
C GLY A 259 -6.61 -26.50 -10.12
N GLU A 260 -5.70 -26.09 -9.23
CA GLU A 260 -5.52 -24.70 -8.80
C GLU A 260 -4.42 -24.01 -9.62
N ALA A 261 -4.76 -22.90 -10.30
CA ALA A 261 -3.84 -22.15 -11.16
C ALA A 261 -2.58 -21.66 -10.38
N ARG A 262 -2.76 -21.20 -9.16
CA ARG A 262 -1.65 -20.74 -8.34
C ARG A 262 -0.66 -21.86 -7.99
N GLN A 263 -1.15 -23.08 -7.75
CA GLN A 263 -0.29 -24.24 -7.52
C GLN A 263 0.44 -24.63 -8.80
N ARG A 264 -0.25 -24.65 -9.96
CA ARG A 264 0.40 -24.90 -11.26
C ARG A 264 1.50 -23.88 -11.53
N GLY A 265 1.23 -22.58 -11.29
CA GLY A 265 2.24 -21.52 -11.40
C GLY A 265 3.46 -21.76 -10.52
N SER A 266 3.23 -22.20 -9.28
CA SER A 266 4.31 -22.56 -8.33
C SER A 266 5.16 -23.73 -8.86
N PHE A 267 4.55 -24.76 -9.45
CA PHE A 267 5.29 -25.89 -10.04
C PHE A 267 6.04 -25.49 -11.29
N ARG A 268 5.47 -24.64 -12.14
CA ARG A 268 6.18 -24.06 -13.30
C ARG A 268 7.39 -23.21 -12.88
N PHE A 269 7.24 -22.42 -11.82
CA PHE A 269 8.38 -21.69 -11.25
C PHE A 269 9.47 -22.64 -10.74
N ALA A 270 9.09 -23.73 -10.07
CA ALA A 270 10.05 -24.75 -9.61
C ALA A 270 10.80 -25.40 -10.80
N GLN A 271 10.11 -25.67 -11.93
CA GLN A 271 10.78 -26.15 -13.15
C GLN A 271 11.81 -25.15 -13.68
N ALA A 272 11.44 -23.85 -13.70
CA ALA A 272 12.37 -22.82 -14.09
C ALA A 272 13.60 -22.76 -13.19
N ASP A 273 13.41 -22.86 -11.88
CA ASP A 273 14.50 -22.85 -10.89
C ASP A 273 15.46 -24.04 -11.09
N VAL A 274 14.92 -25.22 -11.34
CA VAL A 274 15.73 -26.42 -11.64
C VAL A 274 16.54 -26.23 -12.92
N VAL A 275 15.93 -25.73 -13.97
CA VAL A 275 16.59 -25.54 -15.27
C VAL A 275 17.65 -24.46 -15.20
N LEU A 276 17.32 -23.29 -14.65
CA LEU A 276 18.22 -22.13 -14.59
C LEU A 276 19.30 -22.26 -13.50
N GLY A 277 18.96 -22.90 -12.37
CA GLY A 277 19.84 -22.94 -11.21
C GLY A 277 20.62 -24.24 -11.05
N ARG A 278 20.10 -25.39 -11.48
CA ARG A 278 20.67 -26.71 -11.18
C ARG A 278 21.17 -27.48 -12.39
N LEU A 279 20.45 -27.44 -13.49
CA LEU A 279 20.87 -28.09 -14.75
C LEU A 279 21.86 -27.26 -15.54
N SER A 280 21.83 -25.94 -15.38
CA SER A 280 22.70 -25.02 -16.11
C SER A 280 24.10 -25.00 -15.50
N ARG A 281 25.01 -25.76 -16.06
CA ARG A 281 26.46 -25.51 -15.89
C ARG A 281 26.83 -24.25 -16.69
N LYS A 282 27.91 -23.55 -16.29
CA LYS A 282 28.34 -22.30 -16.95
C LYS A 282 28.49 -22.41 -18.46
N ASP A 283 28.86 -23.56 -18.94
CA ASP A 283 29.07 -23.90 -20.38
C ASP A 283 27.77 -24.27 -21.14
N GLN A 284 26.67 -24.51 -20.40
CA GLN A 284 25.36 -24.88 -20.96
C GLN A 284 24.25 -23.86 -20.66
N LEU A 285 24.58 -22.80 -19.95
CA LEU A 285 23.62 -21.81 -19.50
C LEU A 285 22.81 -21.21 -20.67
N GLU A 286 23.50 -20.82 -21.74
CA GLU A 286 22.87 -20.24 -22.93
C GLU A 286 21.86 -21.17 -23.61
N LYS A 287 22.06 -22.49 -23.52
CA LYS A 287 21.18 -23.50 -24.13
C LYS A 287 19.95 -23.76 -23.25
N GLN A 288 20.09 -23.67 -21.92
CA GLN A 288 19.04 -23.97 -21.00
C GLN A 288 18.17 -22.74 -20.65
N GLU A 289 18.70 -21.53 -20.77
CA GLU A 289 17.97 -20.29 -20.48
C GLU A 289 16.64 -20.14 -21.24
N PRO A 290 16.55 -20.44 -22.56
CA PRO A 290 15.28 -20.34 -23.26
C PRO A 290 14.19 -21.26 -22.67
N ARG A 291 14.58 -22.48 -22.24
CA ARG A 291 13.67 -23.43 -21.57
C ARG A 291 13.24 -22.90 -20.20
N GLY A 292 14.16 -22.33 -19.42
CA GLY A 292 13.88 -21.71 -18.14
C GLY A 292 12.96 -20.51 -18.27
N LEU A 293 13.20 -19.64 -19.25
CA LEU A 293 12.33 -18.49 -19.56
C LEU A 293 10.91 -18.93 -19.93
N ALA A 294 10.76 -19.98 -20.76
CA ALA A 294 9.46 -20.51 -21.12
C ALA A 294 8.68 -20.99 -19.87
N PHE A 295 9.35 -21.65 -18.93
CA PHE A 295 8.70 -22.03 -17.66
C PHE A 295 8.33 -20.83 -16.79
N LEU A 296 9.14 -19.77 -16.76
CA LEU A 296 8.80 -18.52 -16.04
C LEU A 296 7.58 -17.82 -16.65
N GLU A 297 7.50 -17.77 -17.98
CA GLU A 297 6.33 -17.22 -18.66
C GLU A 297 5.06 -18.03 -18.38
N LEU A 298 5.14 -19.36 -18.46
CA LEU A 298 4.04 -20.25 -18.08
C LEU A 298 3.66 -20.09 -16.62
N ALA A 299 4.63 -19.87 -15.71
CA ALA A 299 4.34 -19.62 -14.31
C ALA A 299 3.55 -18.33 -14.09
N LEU A 300 3.89 -17.25 -14.84
CA LEU A 300 3.15 -15.99 -14.82
C LEU A 300 1.81 -16.10 -15.55
N ASP A 301 1.70 -16.99 -16.53
CA ASP A 301 0.44 -17.28 -17.20
C ASP A 301 -0.56 -17.96 -16.26
N GLU A 302 -0.12 -18.84 -15.40
CA GLU A 302 -0.95 -19.50 -14.39
C GLU A 302 -1.17 -18.60 -13.15
N ASP A 303 -0.13 -17.91 -12.68
CA ASP A 303 -0.17 -17.02 -11.51
C ASP A 303 0.47 -15.67 -11.83
N PRO A 304 -0.28 -14.71 -12.39
CA PRO A 304 0.22 -13.37 -12.69
C PRO A 304 0.75 -12.61 -11.46
N GLN A 305 0.32 -13.00 -10.26
CA GLN A 305 0.71 -12.37 -9.00
C GLN A 305 2.03 -12.93 -8.42
N SER A 306 2.70 -13.82 -9.12
CA SER A 306 3.96 -14.41 -8.67
C SER A 306 5.14 -13.43 -8.82
N ASP A 307 5.43 -12.67 -7.77
CA ASP A 307 6.58 -11.74 -7.74
C ASP A 307 7.92 -12.46 -7.96
N ARG A 308 8.02 -13.73 -7.54
CA ARG A 308 9.22 -14.55 -7.74
C ARG A 308 9.45 -14.87 -9.20
N ALA A 309 8.41 -15.30 -9.90
CA ALA A 309 8.50 -15.62 -11.33
C ALA A 309 8.82 -14.37 -12.15
N LEU A 310 8.15 -13.24 -11.86
CA LEU A 310 8.41 -11.97 -12.52
C LEU A 310 9.84 -11.48 -12.29
N SER A 311 10.31 -11.48 -11.05
CA SER A 311 11.67 -11.04 -10.71
C SER A 311 12.74 -11.89 -11.39
N ALA A 312 12.56 -13.21 -11.40
CA ALA A 312 13.47 -14.13 -12.07
C ALA A 312 13.49 -13.89 -13.60
N LEU A 313 12.32 -13.73 -14.21
CA LEU A 313 12.19 -13.45 -15.64
C LEU A 313 12.85 -12.13 -16.02
N VAL A 314 12.56 -11.06 -15.27
CA VAL A 314 13.19 -9.73 -15.47
C VAL A 314 14.70 -9.83 -15.36
N ALA A 315 15.24 -10.54 -14.37
CA ALA A 315 16.68 -10.70 -14.18
C ALA A 315 17.35 -11.39 -15.40
N VAL A 316 16.74 -12.47 -15.90
CA VAL A 316 17.31 -13.21 -17.05
C VAL A 316 17.22 -12.39 -18.33
N ARG A 317 16.04 -11.81 -18.66
CA ARG A 317 15.87 -10.99 -19.87
C ARG A 317 16.70 -9.71 -19.85
N THR A 318 16.85 -9.07 -18.67
CA THR A 318 17.72 -7.90 -18.49
C THR A 318 19.19 -8.25 -18.77
N ARG A 319 19.67 -9.40 -18.26
CA ARG A 319 21.05 -9.87 -18.54
C ARG A 319 21.28 -10.16 -20.01
N ARG A 320 20.25 -10.62 -20.72
CA ARG A 320 20.28 -10.93 -22.15
C ARG A 320 19.97 -9.73 -23.04
N GLU A 321 19.61 -8.59 -22.45
CA GLU A 321 19.17 -7.38 -23.15
C GLU A 321 17.96 -7.62 -24.08
N GLU A 322 17.11 -8.60 -23.75
CA GLU A 322 15.89 -8.94 -24.49
C GLU A 322 14.74 -7.99 -24.10
N TRP A 323 14.90 -6.70 -24.44
CA TRP A 323 13.98 -5.65 -24.02
C TRP A 323 12.60 -5.73 -24.69
N PRO A 324 12.49 -6.06 -26.01
CA PRO A 324 11.18 -6.21 -26.65
C PRO A 324 10.34 -7.32 -26.03
N GLU A 325 10.97 -8.48 -25.76
CA GLU A 325 10.31 -9.63 -25.14
C GLU A 325 9.87 -9.33 -23.71
N LEU A 326 10.68 -8.58 -22.96
CA LEU A 326 10.31 -8.12 -21.62
C LEU A 326 9.11 -7.16 -21.67
N GLY A 327 9.07 -6.27 -22.66
CA GLY A 327 7.95 -5.38 -22.92
C GLY A 327 6.66 -6.16 -23.17
N ALA A 328 6.70 -7.18 -24.03
CA ALA A 328 5.57 -8.03 -24.34
C ALA A 328 5.04 -8.80 -23.09
N VAL A 329 5.93 -9.20 -22.18
CA VAL A 329 5.52 -9.80 -20.90
C VAL A 329 4.77 -8.79 -20.04
N TYR A 330 5.27 -7.55 -19.94
CA TYR A 330 4.59 -6.50 -19.17
C TYR A 330 3.22 -6.17 -19.74
N GLU A 331 3.05 -6.10 -21.07
CA GLU A 331 1.74 -5.89 -21.70
C GLU A 331 0.74 -6.98 -21.32
N ARG A 332 1.12 -8.25 -21.46
CA ARG A 332 0.28 -9.37 -21.05
C ARG A 332 -0.12 -9.32 -19.57
N LEU A 333 0.80 -8.91 -18.69
CA LEU A 333 0.53 -8.78 -17.26
C LEU A 333 -0.44 -7.62 -16.97
N ILE A 334 -0.33 -6.49 -17.68
CA ILE A 334 -1.28 -5.37 -17.56
C ILE A 334 -2.70 -5.83 -17.88
N ASP A 335 -2.88 -6.52 -19.02
CA ASP A 335 -4.18 -7.05 -19.43
C ASP A 335 -4.77 -8.01 -18.39
N ARG A 336 -3.94 -8.88 -17.82
CA ARG A 336 -4.37 -9.82 -16.79
C ARG A 336 -4.73 -9.14 -15.48
N PHE A 337 -3.94 -8.18 -15.03
CA PHE A 337 -4.25 -7.41 -13.83
C PHE A 337 -5.52 -6.58 -14.00
N ALA A 338 -5.74 -6.01 -15.17
CA ALA A 338 -6.99 -5.34 -15.52
C ALA A 338 -8.18 -6.32 -15.44
N GLY A 339 -8.02 -7.54 -15.97
CA GLY A 339 -9.06 -8.57 -15.95
C GLY A 339 -9.44 -9.04 -14.54
N ILE A 340 -8.51 -9.08 -13.59
CA ILE A 340 -8.77 -9.46 -12.20
C ILE A 340 -9.03 -8.25 -11.28
N GLY A 341 -8.98 -7.02 -11.82
CA GLY A 341 -9.23 -5.79 -11.06
C GLY A 341 -8.10 -5.37 -10.10
N ASP A 342 -6.89 -5.90 -10.25
CA ASP A 342 -5.72 -5.53 -9.44
C ASP A 342 -5.07 -4.25 -9.98
N ARG A 343 -5.66 -3.11 -9.63
CA ARG A 343 -5.21 -1.79 -10.09
C ARG A 343 -3.80 -1.43 -9.63
N GLU A 344 -3.40 -1.89 -8.45
CA GLU A 344 -2.10 -1.56 -7.87
C GLU A 344 -0.96 -2.21 -8.66
N ARG A 345 -1.09 -3.50 -8.97
CA ARG A 345 -0.09 -4.20 -9.77
C ARG A 345 -0.10 -3.77 -11.23
N ALA A 346 -1.29 -3.50 -11.78
CA ALA A 346 -1.41 -2.93 -13.12
C ALA A 346 -0.64 -1.60 -13.22
N TRP A 347 -0.82 -0.70 -12.25
CA TRP A 347 -0.07 0.55 -12.18
C TRP A 347 1.45 0.33 -12.15
N GLU A 348 1.93 -0.57 -11.28
CA GLU A 348 3.36 -0.83 -11.14
C GLU A 348 3.97 -1.34 -12.46
N VAL A 349 3.27 -2.25 -13.14
CA VAL A 349 3.74 -2.83 -14.41
C VAL A 349 3.66 -1.80 -15.54
N CYS A 350 2.61 -0.97 -15.61
CA CYS A 350 2.52 0.15 -16.56
C CYS A 350 3.71 1.11 -16.41
N LYS A 351 4.07 1.47 -15.18
CA LYS A 351 5.23 2.32 -14.88
C LYS A 351 6.54 1.68 -15.34
N ARG A 352 6.73 0.38 -15.09
CA ARG A 352 7.90 -0.38 -15.54
C ARG A 352 7.98 -0.45 -17.07
N LEU A 353 6.85 -0.71 -17.72
CA LEU A 353 6.75 -0.74 -19.18
C LEU A 353 7.10 0.62 -19.81
N GLY A 354 6.51 1.69 -19.27
CA GLY A 354 6.80 3.05 -19.74
C GLY A 354 8.27 3.42 -19.60
N THR A 355 8.90 3.07 -18.46
CA THR A 355 10.34 3.27 -18.25
C THR A 355 11.18 2.44 -19.23
N LEU A 356 10.83 1.17 -19.43
CA LEU A 356 11.51 0.28 -20.37
C LEU A 356 11.45 0.81 -21.80
N ARG A 357 10.27 1.20 -22.26
CA ARG A 357 10.05 1.76 -23.61
C ARG A 357 10.81 3.06 -23.81
N ARG A 358 10.83 3.95 -22.80
CA ARG A 358 11.59 5.19 -22.86
C ARG A 358 13.10 4.97 -22.92
N ASP A 359 13.65 4.18 -21.98
CA ASP A 359 15.08 4.15 -21.68
C ASP A 359 15.83 3.10 -22.49
N ARG A 360 15.18 2.01 -22.91
CA ARG A 360 15.81 0.88 -23.59
C ARG A 360 15.35 0.68 -25.03
N LEU A 361 14.05 0.83 -25.27
CA LEU A 361 13.48 0.65 -26.60
C LEU A 361 13.45 1.94 -27.40
N HIS A 362 13.65 3.10 -26.76
CA HIS A 362 13.54 4.42 -27.37
C HIS A 362 12.19 4.63 -28.09
N ASP A 363 11.16 3.91 -27.64
CA ASP A 363 9.80 4.02 -28.13
C ASP A 363 9.03 5.10 -27.34
N GLY A 364 9.17 6.35 -27.77
CA GLY A 364 8.51 7.48 -27.13
C GLY A 364 6.98 7.41 -27.17
N PRO A 365 6.32 7.04 -28.29
CA PRO A 365 4.88 6.82 -28.33
C PRO A 365 4.38 5.78 -27.35
N GLY A 366 4.97 4.59 -27.36
CA GLY A 366 4.57 3.52 -26.46
C GLY A 366 4.90 3.82 -25.00
N ALA A 367 5.97 4.57 -24.70
CA ALA A 367 6.28 5.03 -23.35
C ALA A 367 5.21 5.99 -22.81
N LEU A 368 4.71 6.89 -23.66
CA LEU A 368 3.60 7.80 -23.29
C LEU A 368 2.36 7.00 -22.94
N GLU A 369 1.92 6.11 -23.82
CA GLU A 369 0.74 5.27 -23.60
C GLU A 369 0.80 4.50 -22.27
N ALA A 370 1.93 3.85 -22.00
CA ALA A 370 2.12 3.10 -20.77
C ALA A 370 2.13 4.00 -19.51
N LEU A 371 2.75 5.19 -19.57
CA LEU A 371 2.79 6.12 -18.44
C LEU A 371 1.45 6.85 -18.25
N GLU A 372 0.72 7.16 -19.31
CA GLU A 372 -0.66 7.65 -19.23
C GLU A 372 -1.56 6.65 -18.52
N GLY A 373 -1.47 5.36 -18.89
CA GLY A 373 -2.15 4.28 -18.19
C GLY A 373 -1.76 4.18 -16.71
N ALA A 374 -0.48 4.36 -16.38
CA ALA A 374 -0.03 4.40 -15.00
C ALA A 374 -0.66 5.58 -14.22
N VAL A 375 -0.72 6.77 -14.81
CA VAL A 375 -1.33 7.96 -14.19
C VAL A 375 -2.85 7.83 -14.08
N GLU A 376 -3.52 7.17 -15.03
CA GLU A 376 -4.96 6.89 -14.94
C GLU A 376 -5.27 5.94 -13.78
N LEU A 377 -4.45 4.92 -13.58
CA LEU A 377 -4.57 3.98 -12.46
C LEU A 377 -4.26 4.64 -11.11
N ARG A 378 -3.22 5.49 -11.07
CA ARG A 378 -2.79 6.23 -9.87
C ARG A 378 -2.47 7.70 -10.23
N PRO A 379 -3.47 8.59 -10.14
CA PRO A 379 -3.31 10.01 -10.49
C PRO A 379 -2.27 10.78 -9.66
N ASP A 380 -1.91 10.27 -8.50
CA ASP A 380 -0.96 10.90 -7.56
C ASP A 380 0.49 10.40 -7.75
N ASP A 381 0.80 9.55 -8.74
CA ASP A 381 2.17 9.10 -8.99
C ASP A 381 3.03 10.18 -9.61
N ILE A 382 3.82 10.83 -8.77
CA ILE A 382 4.71 11.94 -9.10
C ILE A 382 5.76 11.54 -10.15
N GLU A 383 6.29 10.31 -10.07
CA GLU A 383 7.36 9.86 -10.97
C GLU A 383 6.85 9.63 -12.40
N SER A 384 5.68 8.99 -12.54
CA SER A 384 5.06 8.81 -13.86
C SER A 384 4.70 10.16 -14.50
N ARG A 385 4.16 11.10 -13.72
CA ARG A 385 3.86 12.44 -14.21
C ARG A 385 5.11 13.23 -14.63
N ALA A 386 6.19 13.14 -13.84
CA ALA A 386 7.45 13.77 -14.21
C ALA A 386 8.02 13.17 -15.51
N SER A 387 7.91 11.86 -15.69
CA SER A 387 8.34 11.16 -16.92
C SER A 387 7.46 11.54 -18.12
N LEU A 388 6.15 11.65 -17.94
CA LEU A 388 5.23 12.15 -18.97
C LEU A 388 5.59 13.59 -19.40
N ALA A 389 5.88 14.46 -18.45
CA ALA A 389 6.29 15.82 -18.75
C ALA A 389 7.56 15.87 -19.63
N GLU A 390 8.56 15.03 -19.34
CA GLU A 390 9.78 14.91 -20.14
C GLU A 390 9.49 14.43 -21.57
N LEU A 391 8.64 13.41 -21.73
CA LEU A 391 8.26 12.90 -23.04
C LEU A 391 7.43 13.92 -23.84
N HIS A 392 6.47 14.61 -23.21
CA HIS A 392 5.71 15.68 -23.87
C HIS A 392 6.60 16.84 -24.28
N ALA A 393 7.57 17.24 -23.44
CA ALA A 393 8.54 18.28 -23.76
C ALA A 393 9.41 17.88 -24.95
N ALA A 394 9.87 16.63 -25.01
CA ALA A 394 10.64 16.08 -26.12
C ALA A 394 9.84 16.08 -27.44
N LYS A 395 8.55 15.85 -27.39
CA LYS A 395 7.62 15.95 -28.54
C LYS A 395 7.24 17.39 -28.91
N GLY A 396 7.72 18.40 -28.19
CA GLY A 396 7.37 19.80 -28.41
C GLY A 396 6.00 20.22 -27.85
N GLN A 397 5.32 19.34 -27.12
CA GLN A 397 4.02 19.58 -26.50
C GLN A 397 4.18 20.31 -25.16
N ARG A 398 4.76 21.51 -25.21
CA ARG A 398 5.20 22.27 -24.03
C ARG A 398 4.09 22.54 -23.03
N GLN A 399 2.88 22.86 -23.49
CA GLN A 399 1.75 23.18 -22.60
C GLN A 399 1.33 21.96 -21.75
N ILE A 400 1.34 20.77 -22.34
CA ILE A 400 1.03 19.54 -21.62
C ILE A 400 2.13 19.25 -20.62
N ALA A 401 3.40 19.38 -21.03
CA ALA A 401 4.55 19.19 -20.14
C ALA A 401 4.50 20.13 -18.92
N VAL A 402 4.18 21.41 -19.13
CA VAL A 402 4.02 22.38 -18.03
C VAL A 402 2.91 21.94 -17.09
N ARG A 403 1.73 21.55 -17.61
CA ARG A 403 0.60 21.09 -16.78
C ARG A 403 0.98 19.89 -15.92
N GLU A 404 1.66 18.89 -16.48
CA GLU A 404 2.11 17.72 -15.70
C GLU A 404 3.09 18.13 -14.59
N LEU A 405 4.04 19.04 -14.87
CA LEU A 405 4.99 19.54 -13.89
C LEU A 405 4.33 20.40 -12.80
N GLU A 406 3.27 21.16 -13.14
CA GLU A 406 2.48 21.90 -12.14
C GLU A 406 1.77 20.96 -11.16
N ILE A 407 1.20 19.85 -11.66
CA ILE A 407 0.61 18.84 -10.79
C ILE A 407 1.70 18.25 -9.88
N VAL A 408 2.89 17.98 -10.42
CA VAL A 408 4.04 17.50 -9.62
C VAL A 408 4.47 18.53 -8.58
N SER A 409 4.56 19.84 -8.93
CA SER A 409 4.94 20.89 -7.99
C SER A 409 3.91 21.09 -6.88
N ALA A 410 2.62 20.94 -7.18
CA ALA A 410 1.57 21.02 -6.17
C ALA A 410 1.62 19.84 -5.17
N ARG A 411 2.00 18.64 -5.63
CA ARG A 411 2.09 17.43 -4.80
C ARG A 411 3.44 17.26 -4.08
N ALA A 412 4.51 17.71 -4.71
CA ALA A 412 5.88 17.65 -4.19
C ALA A 412 6.58 19.02 -4.29
N PRO A 413 6.13 20.01 -3.52
CA PRO A 413 6.55 21.42 -3.68
C PRO A 413 8.02 21.67 -3.35
N THR A 414 8.69 20.74 -2.69
CA THR A 414 10.13 20.86 -2.36
C THR A 414 11.04 20.19 -3.40
N ARG A 415 10.50 19.58 -4.44
CA ARG A 415 11.26 18.90 -5.49
C ARG A 415 11.87 19.89 -6.47
N ALA A 416 13.08 20.36 -6.21
CA ALA A 416 13.78 21.37 -7.02
C ALA A 416 13.88 21.01 -8.51
N GLN A 417 14.01 19.71 -8.86
CA GLN A 417 14.09 19.26 -10.25
C GLN A 417 12.84 19.64 -11.06
N THR A 418 11.66 19.64 -10.47
CA THR A 418 10.41 20.06 -11.13
C THR A 418 10.48 21.53 -11.56
N TYR A 419 10.95 22.40 -10.67
CA TYR A 419 11.09 23.84 -10.95
C TYR A 419 12.19 24.12 -11.99
N ARG A 420 13.30 23.37 -11.97
CA ARG A 420 14.32 23.49 -13.03
C ARG A 420 13.74 23.16 -14.40
N ARG A 421 12.93 22.12 -14.50
CA ARG A 421 12.27 21.76 -15.77
C ARG A 421 11.22 22.80 -16.19
N LEU A 422 10.42 23.32 -15.26
CA LEU A 422 9.50 24.43 -15.54
C LEU A 422 10.24 25.67 -16.03
N PHE A 423 11.34 26.02 -15.37
CA PHE A 423 12.18 27.15 -15.78
C PHE A 423 12.67 27.00 -17.23
N GLU A 424 13.30 25.85 -17.56
CA GLU A 424 13.78 25.56 -18.93
C GLU A 424 12.66 25.67 -19.99
N LEU A 425 11.45 25.18 -19.66
CA LEU A 425 10.32 25.25 -20.59
C LEU A 425 9.82 26.68 -20.81
N HIS A 426 9.75 27.49 -19.74
CA HIS A 426 9.33 28.87 -19.82
C HIS A 426 10.38 29.76 -20.49
N GLU A 427 11.66 29.58 -20.18
CA GLU A 427 12.77 30.28 -20.81
C GLU A 427 12.81 30.03 -22.32
N ARG A 428 12.78 28.75 -22.76
CA ARG A 428 12.72 28.38 -24.18
C ARG A 428 11.45 28.89 -24.90
N ALA A 429 10.40 29.15 -24.17
CA ALA A 429 9.16 29.74 -24.70
C ALA A 429 9.16 31.25 -24.70
N GLY A 430 10.22 31.90 -24.19
CA GLY A 430 10.28 33.37 -24.04
C GLY A 430 9.27 33.94 -23.02
N ARG A 431 8.76 33.12 -22.10
CA ARG A 431 7.79 33.52 -21.08
C ARG A 431 8.51 34.06 -19.84
N VAL A 432 9.05 35.27 -19.96
CA VAL A 432 9.99 35.87 -18.99
C VAL A 432 9.39 35.95 -17.58
N ASP A 433 8.14 36.41 -17.43
CA ASP A 433 7.47 36.53 -16.13
C ASP A 433 7.35 35.15 -15.45
N ARG A 434 6.97 34.09 -16.20
CA ARG A 434 6.88 32.73 -15.68
C ARG A 434 8.26 32.19 -15.28
N ALA A 435 9.28 32.37 -16.11
CA ALA A 435 10.64 31.96 -15.81
C ALA A 435 11.16 32.65 -14.53
N TRP A 436 10.90 33.95 -14.38
CA TRP A 436 11.23 34.70 -13.18
C TRP A 436 10.53 34.16 -11.93
N LEU A 437 9.24 33.86 -11.97
CA LEU A 437 8.48 33.27 -10.87
C LEU A 437 9.06 31.92 -10.45
N VAL A 438 9.38 31.05 -11.41
CA VAL A 438 9.99 29.74 -11.13
C VAL A 438 11.41 29.88 -10.58
N ALA A 439 12.20 30.88 -11.06
CA ALA A 439 13.51 31.17 -10.52
C ALA A 439 13.44 31.58 -9.03
N THR A 440 12.45 32.39 -8.63
CA THR A 440 12.24 32.76 -7.22
C THR A 440 11.89 31.53 -6.35
N CYS A 441 11.17 30.54 -6.92
CA CYS A 441 10.94 29.27 -6.20
C CYS A 441 12.22 28.49 -6.02
N LEU A 442 13.12 28.44 -7.02
CA LEU A 442 14.42 27.79 -6.91
C LEU A 442 15.32 28.47 -5.89
N GLU A 443 15.27 29.81 -5.81
CA GLU A 443 15.99 30.57 -4.78
C GLU A 443 15.52 30.20 -3.37
N GLU A 444 14.21 30.15 -3.13
CA GLU A 444 13.64 29.76 -1.84
C GLU A 444 13.92 28.29 -1.45
N LEU A 445 14.15 27.41 -2.43
CA LEU A 445 14.56 26.04 -2.24
C LEU A 445 16.08 25.86 -2.08
N GLY A 446 16.88 26.95 -2.21
CA GLY A 446 18.33 26.89 -2.19
C GLY A 446 18.93 26.12 -3.38
N ALA A 447 18.24 26.12 -4.51
CA ALA A 447 18.58 25.32 -5.71
C ALA A 447 18.79 26.23 -6.97
N SER A 448 18.90 27.54 -6.78
CA SER A 448 19.20 28.51 -7.83
C SER A 448 20.64 28.35 -8.35
N ASP A 449 20.85 28.76 -9.58
CA ASP A 449 22.18 28.96 -10.18
C ASP A 449 22.33 30.42 -10.66
N MET A 450 23.47 30.72 -11.27
CA MET A 450 23.80 32.07 -11.75
C MET A 450 22.75 32.63 -12.71
N SER A 451 22.16 31.81 -13.57
CA SER A 451 21.15 32.26 -14.55
C SER A 451 19.85 32.66 -13.86
N HIS A 452 19.43 31.88 -12.86
CA HIS A 452 18.28 32.18 -12.02
C HIS A 452 18.49 33.47 -11.21
N GLU A 453 19.66 33.64 -10.59
CA GLU A 453 20.00 34.80 -9.77
C GLU A 453 20.01 36.10 -10.61
N LEU A 454 20.59 36.07 -11.81
CA LEU A 454 20.60 37.20 -12.71
C LEU A 454 19.17 37.61 -13.12
N LEU A 455 18.32 36.62 -13.41
CA LEU A 455 16.91 36.91 -13.78
C LEU A 455 16.13 37.45 -12.58
N ILE A 456 16.36 36.94 -11.38
CA ILE A 456 15.72 37.47 -10.16
C ILE A 456 16.13 38.89 -9.91
N GLU A 457 17.43 39.23 -10.01
CA GLU A 457 17.93 40.57 -9.79
C GLU A 457 17.40 41.57 -10.83
N GLN A 458 17.31 41.15 -12.11
CA GLN A 458 16.80 41.99 -13.20
C GLN A 458 15.33 42.41 -12.98
N PHE A 459 14.51 41.50 -12.43
CA PHE A 459 13.07 41.72 -12.26
C PHE A 459 12.65 41.89 -10.80
N ARG A 460 13.62 42.08 -9.88
CA ARG A 460 13.33 42.26 -8.45
C ARG A 460 12.33 43.40 -8.22
N PRO A 461 11.20 43.14 -7.51
CA PRO A 461 10.21 44.15 -7.25
C PRO A 461 10.76 45.24 -6.32
N GLU A 462 10.63 46.51 -6.69
CA GLU A 462 10.98 47.68 -5.85
C GLU A 462 9.93 47.95 -4.76
N GLY A 463 8.78 47.29 -4.80
CA GLY A 463 7.69 47.51 -3.85
C GLY A 463 6.49 46.58 -4.17
N PRO A 464 5.32 46.83 -3.55
CA PRO A 464 4.13 46.07 -3.84
C PRO A 464 3.68 46.27 -5.27
N ILE A 465 2.89 45.32 -5.79
CA ILE A 465 2.37 45.38 -7.16
C ILE A 465 1.56 46.65 -7.43
N ARG A 466 1.51 47.07 -8.71
CA ARG A 466 0.70 48.19 -9.17
C ARG A 466 -0.32 47.68 -10.20
N PRO A 467 -1.44 47.10 -9.75
CA PRO A 467 -2.41 46.48 -10.66
C PRO A 467 -3.13 47.57 -11.47
N LEU A 468 -3.33 47.29 -12.76
CA LEU A 468 -4.15 48.08 -13.65
C LEU A 468 -5.64 47.72 -13.50
N THR A 469 -5.93 46.47 -13.16
CA THR A 469 -7.29 45.94 -13.01
C THR A 469 -7.42 45.24 -11.69
N ALA A 470 -8.55 45.37 -11.01
CA ALA A 470 -8.87 44.62 -9.79
C ALA A 470 -9.23 43.17 -10.11
N VAL A 471 -9.02 42.30 -9.15
CA VAL A 471 -9.51 40.89 -9.19
C VAL A 471 -11.03 40.92 -9.03
N ASP A 472 -11.76 40.28 -9.95
CA ASP A 472 -13.20 40.07 -9.86
C ASP A 472 -13.52 38.67 -9.26
N ASP A 473 -14.81 38.41 -9.01
CA ASP A 473 -15.22 37.12 -8.41
C ASP A 473 -14.88 35.93 -9.31
N ALA A 474 -14.94 36.06 -10.64
CA ALA A 474 -14.58 34.97 -11.55
C ALA A 474 -13.08 34.66 -11.48
N TRP A 475 -12.22 35.66 -11.40
CA TRP A 475 -10.77 35.45 -11.26
C TRP A 475 -10.42 34.90 -9.89
N TRP A 476 -11.16 35.27 -8.84
CA TRP A 476 -11.02 34.63 -7.54
C TRP A 476 -11.24 33.12 -7.65
N ASP A 477 -12.35 32.70 -8.22
CA ASP A 477 -12.76 31.31 -8.26
C ASP A 477 -11.93 30.48 -9.26
N GLU A 478 -11.51 31.07 -10.38
CA GLU A 478 -10.74 30.38 -11.43
C GLU A 478 -9.24 30.30 -11.11
N LEU A 479 -8.64 31.36 -10.56
CA LEU A 479 -7.18 31.52 -10.54
C LEU A 479 -6.57 31.64 -9.14
N LEU A 480 -7.31 32.10 -8.13
CA LEU A 480 -6.76 32.41 -6.82
C LEU A 480 -7.16 31.40 -5.75
N VAL A 481 -8.38 30.89 -5.83
CA VAL A 481 -8.92 29.92 -4.87
C VAL A 481 -8.12 28.62 -4.93
N SER A 482 -7.73 28.10 -3.74
CA SER A 482 -6.98 26.87 -3.63
C SER A 482 -7.85 25.64 -3.89
N ASP A 483 -7.25 24.58 -4.41
CA ASP A 483 -7.89 23.29 -4.56
C ASP A 483 -8.48 22.80 -3.22
N GLY A 484 -9.63 22.12 -3.29
CA GLY A 484 -10.37 21.69 -2.09
C GLY A 484 -11.40 22.71 -1.58
N ALA A 485 -11.46 23.91 -2.19
CA ALA A 485 -12.57 24.84 -1.97
C ALA A 485 -13.83 24.27 -2.61
N ASP A 486 -14.76 23.80 -1.78
CA ASP A 486 -16.05 23.35 -2.28
C ASP A 486 -16.95 24.54 -2.62
N PRO A 487 -17.29 24.78 -3.91
CA PRO A 487 -18.11 25.92 -4.32
C PRO A 487 -19.52 25.87 -3.72
N ILE A 488 -20.03 24.67 -3.42
CA ILE A 488 -21.36 24.53 -2.79
C ILE A 488 -21.33 25.03 -1.35
N VAL A 489 -20.27 24.74 -0.58
CA VAL A 489 -20.10 25.28 0.77
C VAL A 489 -20.01 26.80 0.73
N HIS A 490 -19.20 27.31 -0.21
CA HIS A 490 -19.08 28.76 -0.42
C HIS A 490 -20.43 29.42 -0.74
N GLU A 491 -21.20 28.84 -1.67
CA GLU A 491 -22.52 29.34 -2.06
C GLU A 491 -23.55 29.28 -0.93
N ILE A 492 -23.60 28.16 -0.16
CA ILE A 492 -24.44 28.05 1.03
C ILE A 492 -24.12 29.18 2.01
N LEU A 493 -22.84 29.35 2.37
CA LEU A 493 -22.42 30.36 3.34
C LEU A 493 -22.61 31.78 2.85
N ALA A 494 -22.48 32.03 1.56
CA ALA A 494 -22.79 33.33 0.94
C ALA A 494 -24.31 33.66 1.00
N ILE A 495 -25.17 32.64 0.86
CA ILE A 495 -26.63 32.82 0.93
C ILE A 495 -27.09 33.07 2.37
N VAL A 496 -26.62 32.28 3.33
CA VAL A 496 -27.14 32.34 4.72
C VAL A 496 -26.33 33.27 5.62
N GLY A 497 -25.11 33.64 5.20
CA GLY A 497 -24.11 34.31 6.05
C GLY A 497 -24.59 35.59 6.70
N GLU A 498 -25.21 36.48 5.95
CA GLU A 498 -25.72 37.77 6.49
C GLU A 498 -26.75 37.56 7.59
N THR A 499 -27.74 36.69 7.36
CA THR A 499 -28.77 36.34 8.35
C THR A 499 -28.17 35.64 9.56
N ALA A 500 -27.26 34.66 9.34
CA ALA A 500 -26.60 33.94 10.41
C ALA A 500 -25.73 34.87 11.28
N ILE A 501 -25.02 35.82 10.70
CA ILE A 501 -24.22 36.83 11.40
C ILE A 501 -25.10 37.74 12.24
N ALA A 502 -26.22 38.20 11.69
CA ALA A 502 -27.18 39.04 12.43
C ALA A 502 -27.71 38.31 13.70
N ILE A 503 -28.11 37.05 13.56
CA ILE A 503 -28.56 36.24 14.70
C ILE A 503 -27.40 36.04 15.71
N ARG A 504 -26.19 35.76 15.22
CA ARG A 504 -25.01 35.57 16.09
C ARG A 504 -24.66 36.83 16.87
N LEU A 505 -24.80 38.01 16.30
CA LEU A 505 -24.57 39.28 16.96
C LEU A 505 -25.63 39.53 18.09
N GLU A 506 -26.89 39.21 17.85
CA GLU A 506 -27.93 39.27 18.88
C GLU A 506 -27.61 38.34 20.08
N GLU A 507 -27.13 37.10 19.79
CA GLU A 507 -26.68 36.19 20.84
C GLU A 507 -25.50 36.74 21.65
N LEU A 508 -24.49 37.33 20.95
CA LEU A 508 -23.32 37.92 21.61
C LEU A 508 -23.77 39.13 22.48
N HIS A 509 -24.70 39.93 21.97
CA HIS A 509 -25.25 41.02 22.74
C HIS A 509 -25.99 40.54 24.01
N ALA A 510 -26.87 39.54 23.86
CA ALA A 510 -27.60 38.96 25.01
C ALA A 510 -26.64 38.34 26.05
N LYS A 511 -25.56 37.75 25.63
CA LYS A 511 -24.50 37.17 26.49
C LYS A 511 -23.50 38.24 27.01
N LYS A 512 -23.69 39.52 26.70
CA LYS A 512 -22.76 40.64 27.03
C LYS A 512 -21.31 40.38 26.55
N LYS A 513 -21.16 39.71 25.42
CA LYS A 513 -19.87 39.39 24.78
C LYS A 513 -19.62 40.19 23.52
N LEU A 514 -20.54 41.06 23.14
CA LEU A 514 -20.35 41.90 21.97
C LEU A 514 -19.23 42.92 22.23
N VAL A 515 -18.28 42.98 21.29
CA VAL A 515 -17.20 43.98 21.37
C VAL A 515 -17.77 45.36 21.08
N ILE A 516 -17.48 46.34 21.91
CA ILE A 516 -17.82 47.76 21.68
C ILE A 516 -16.55 48.44 21.21
N LEU A 517 -16.59 48.89 19.93
CA LEU A 517 -15.48 49.65 19.34
C LEU A 517 -15.59 51.13 19.74
N ASP A 518 -14.47 51.70 20.18
CA ASP A 518 -14.37 53.13 20.47
C ASP A 518 -14.29 53.92 19.15
N PRO A 519 -15.24 54.80 18.81
CA PRO A 519 -15.23 55.58 17.61
C PRO A 519 -13.99 56.47 17.46
N ALA A 520 -13.38 56.91 18.55
CA ALA A 520 -12.16 57.69 18.54
C ALA A 520 -10.94 56.94 18.05
N ARG A 521 -10.99 55.60 18.03
CA ARG A 521 -9.93 54.72 17.52
C ARG A 521 -10.13 54.31 16.06
N LYS A 522 -11.24 54.71 15.45
CA LYS A 522 -11.48 54.50 14.02
C LYS A 522 -10.46 55.27 13.21
N GLN A 523 -9.85 54.62 12.24
CA GLN A 523 -8.85 55.20 11.39
C GLN A 523 -9.53 55.95 10.24
N ASP A 524 -9.07 57.18 9.99
CA ASP A 524 -9.55 57.98 8.85
C ASP A 524 -9.01 57.34 7.53
N PRO A 525 -9.88 57.07 6.54
CA PRO A 525 -9.45 56.66 5.22
C PRO A 525 -8.53 57.66 4.50
N GLY A 526 -8.56 58.94 4.90
CA GLY A 526 -7.65 59.97 4.43
C GLY A 526 -6.25 59.95 5.07
N SER A 527 -6.02 59.05 6.03
CA SER A 527 -4.73 58.95 6.76
C SER A 527 -3.55 58.66 5.83
N THR A 528 -2.42 59.27 6.16
CA THR A 528 -1.13 59.06 5.46
C THR A 528 -0.37 57.84 5.99
N ALA A 529 -0.87 57.19 7.04
CA ALA A 529 -0.23 56.00 7.62
C ALA A 529 -0.14 54.88 6.58
N SER A 530 1.04 54.29 6.42
CA SER A 530 1.33 53.24 5.42
C SER A 530 0.36 52.08 5.50
N VAL A 531 0.03 51.61 6.72
CA VAL A 531 -0.89 50.47 6.91
C VAL A 531 -2.30 50.80 6.39
N ILE A 532 -2.84 51.99 6.68
CA ILE A 532 -4.19 52.40 6.23
C ILE A 532 -4.24 52.51 4.69
N ARG A 533 -3.26 53.17 4.12
CA ARG A 533 -3.13 53.25 2.65
C ARG A 533 -3.00 51.90 1.98
N THR A 534 -2.22 50.99 2.61
CA THR A 534 -2.05 49.62 2.09
C THR A 534 -3.37 48.84 2.14
N PHE A 535 -4.14 48.91 3.24
CA PHE A 535 -5.45 48.26 3.31
C PHE A 535 -6.44 48.77 2.28
N ILE A 536 -6.51 50.09 2.08
CA ILE A 536 -7.37 50.70 1.07
C ILE A 536 -7.00 50.23 -0.35
N TRP A 537 -5.71 50.25 -0.65
CA TRP A 537 -5.19 49.82 -1.93
C TRP A 537 -5.42 48.28 -2.12
N ALA A 538 -5.14 47.47 -1.10
CA ALA A 538 -5.33 46.02 -1.14
C ALA A 538 -6.81 45.65 -1.36
N ALA A 539 -7.73 46.30 -0.66
CA ALA A 539 -9.16 46.10 -0.84
C ALA A 539 -9.62 46.40 -2.28
N ARG A 540 -9.12 47.50 -2.87
CA ARG A 540 -9.40 47.83 -4.26
C ARG A 540 -8.79 46.82 -5.22
N ALA A 541 -7.53 46.40 -5.01
CA ALA A 541 -6.85 45.46 -5.88
C ALA A 541 -7.52 44.06 -5.88
N LEU A 542 -8.04 43.64 -4.72
CA LEU A 542 -8.73 42.34 -4.56
C LEU A 542 -10.22 42.39 -4.87
N GLY A 543 -10.80 43.58 -5.19
CA GLY A 543 -12.24 43.73 -5.41
C GLY A 543 -13.09 43.48 -4.16
N VAL A 544 -12.50 43.61 -2.95
CA VAL A 544 -13.17 43.33 -1.67
C VAL A 544 -13.58 44.67 -1.01
N LYS A 545 -14.76 44.69 -0.40
CA LYS A 545 -15.20 45.87 0.38
C LYS A 545 -14.27 46.08 1.57
N LEU A 546 -13.73 47.31 1.71
CA LEU A 546 -12.88 47.68 2.83
C LEU A 546 -13.66 47.63 4.14
N PRO A 547 -13.24 46.86 5.17
CA PRO A 547 -13.80 46.96 6.50
C PRO A 547 -13.38 48.23 7.21
N ASP A 548 -14.13 48.68 8.21
CA ASP A 548 -13.74 49.78 9.09
C ASP A 548 -12.45 49.40 9.86
N LEU A 549 -11.45 50.28 9.84
CA LEU A 549 -10.15 50.00 10.51
C LEU A 549 -10.10 50.71 11.87
N TYR A 550 -9.70 49.97 12.90
CA TYR A 550 -9.57 50.49 14.28
C TYR A 550 -8.18 50.18 14.84
N SER A 551 -7.54 51.15 15.47
CA SER A 551 -6.30 50.90 16.23
C SER A 551 -6.66 50.31 17.61
N MET A 552 -6.05 49.16 17.93
CA MET A 552 -6.28 48.46 19.23
C MET A 552 -4.93 48.01 19.80
N ASN A 553 -4.75 48.15 21.11
CA ASN A 553 -3.48 47.78 21.77
C ASN A 553 -3.34 46.26 21.98
N ASP A 554 -4.46 45.57 22.14
CA ASP A 554 -4.49 44.13 22.45
C ASP A 554 -4.96 43.32 21.23
N VAL A 555 -4.05 43.19 20.25
CA VAL A 555 -4.26 42.34 19.09
C VAL A 555 -3.03 41.42 18.95
N PRO A 556 -3.06 40.20 19.52
CA PRO A 556 -1.88 39.33 19.59
C PRO A 556 -1.29 38.97 18.23
N SER A 557 -2.11 38.86 17.18
CA SER A 557 -1.69 38.60 15.79
C SER A 557 -1.30 39.85 15.00
N GLY A 558 -1.45 41.01 15.60
CA GLY A 558 -1.28 42.31 14.93
C GLY A 558 -2.44 42.75 14.06
N ILE A 559 -3.24 41.82 13.50
CA ILE A 559 -4.46 42.09 12.71
C ILE A 559 -5.52 41.07 13.11
N ALA A 560 -6.73 41.53 13.39
CA ALA A 560 -7.86 40.65 13.67
C ALA A 560 -9.18 41.20 13.12
N ALA A 561 -10.04 40.35 12.61
CA ALA A 561 -11.43 40.69 12.33
C ALA A 561 -12.21 40.79 13.66
N VAL A 562 -13.08 41.79 13.73
CA VAL A 562 -13.87 42.04 14.94
C VAL A 562 -15.32 41.63 14.71
N GLN A 563 -15.90 40.91 15.66
CA GLN A 563 -17.31 40.46 15.60
C GLN A 563 -18.26 41.59 15.99
N VAL A 564 -18.52 42.49 15.05
CA VAL A 564 -19.41 43.65 15.20
C VAL A 564 -20.35 43.76 14.00
N ALA A 565 -21.39 44.60 14.08
CA ALA A 565 -22.43 44.71 13.07
C ALA A 565 -21.90 45.20 11.71
N ALA A 566 -21.06 46.23 11.71
CA ALA A 566 -20.36 46.67 10.50
C ALA A 566 -19.00 45.94 10.41
N PRO A 567 -18.64 45.38 9.25
CA PRO A 567 -17.36 44.71 9.09
C PRO A 567 -16.19 45.59 9.55
N ALA A 568 -15.42 45.11 10.55
CA ALA A 568 -14.35 45.89 11.14
C ALA A 568 -13.08 45.06 11.39
N THR A 569 -11.94 45.71 11.28
CA THR A 569 -10.61 45.14 11.49
C THR A 569 -9.90 45.91 12.61
N ALA A 570 -9.39 45.20 13.57
CA ALA A 570 -8.47 45.69 14.61
C ALA A 570 -7.03 45.63 14.15
N LEU A 571 -6.30 46.72 14.26
CA LEU A 571 -4.89 46.85 13.92
C LEU A 571 -4.08 47.08 15.20
N GLY A 572 -3.18 46.18 15.50
CA GLY A 572 -2.28 46.25 16.64
C GLY A 572 -1.01 47.05 16.39
N PRO A 573 -0.24 47.39 17.44
CA PRO A 573 0.97 48.18 17.33
C PRO A 573 2.02 47.55 16.41
N GLN A 574 2.09 46.21 16.34
CA GLN A 574 3.08 45.48 15.52
C GLN A 574 2.89 45.67 14.03
N VAL A 575 1.69 46.11 13.61
CA VAL A 575 1.36 46.37 12.18
C VAL A 575 1.34 47.84 11.89
N LEU A 576 1.02 48.68 12.90
CA LEU A 576 0.98 50.14 12.75
C LEU A 576 2.38 50.76 12.58
N ALA A 577 3.45 50.07 13.01
CA ALA A 577 4.83 50.54 12.90
C ALA A 577 5.79 49.39 12.61
N GLY A 578 6.90 49.67 11.93
CA GLY A 578 8.03 48.74 11.77
C GLY A 578 7.89 47.68 10.66
N ARG A 579 6.84 47.71 9.88
CA ARG A 579 6.63 46.78 8.74
C ARG A 579 6.97 47.45 7.41
N SER A 580 7.59 46.70 6.49
CA SER A 580 7.73 47.15 5.10
C SER A 580 6.39 47.17 4.40
N VAL A 581 6.27 47.95 3.30
CA VAL A 581 5.02 48.01 2.53
C VAL A 581 4.66 46.65 1.90
N GLN A 582 5.63 45.86 1.50
CA GLN A 582 5.43 44.52 0.98
C GLN A 582 4.89 43.55 2.06
N GLU A 583 5.43 43.64 3.29
CA GLU A 583 4.91 42.86 4.44
C GLU A 583 3.45 43.26 4.73
N LEU A 584 3.15 44.56 4.74
CA LEU A 584 1.79 45.06 4.92
C LEU A 584 0.86 44.61 3.81
N ALA A 585 1.33 44.56 2.56
CA ALA A 585 0.57 44.09 1.41
C ALA A 585 0.21 42.59 1.56
N PHE A 586 1.17 41.77 1.97
CA PHE A 586 0.92 40.36 2.24
C PHE A 586 -0.12 40.17 3.36
N LEU A 587 0.06 40.83 4.49
CA LEU A 587 -0.83 40.75 5.64
C LEU A 587 -2.24 41.24 5.32
N ALA A 588 -2.36 42.39 4.57
CA ALA A 588 -3.64 42.94 4.16
C ALA A 588 -4.36 42.00 3.18
N GLY A 589 -3.65 41.49 2.16
CA GLY A 589 -4.24 40.57 1.18
C GLY A 589 -4.78 39.32 1.84
N ARG A 590 -3.98 38.72 2.72
CA ARG A 590 -4.38 37.57 3.50
C ARG A 590 -5.59 37.83 4.39
N HIS A 591 -5.62 38.95 5.10
CA HIS A 591 -6.69 39.29 6.01
C HIS A 591 -7.99 39.61 5.26
N LEU A 592 -7.91 40.38 4.18
CA LEU A 592 -9.09 40.81 3.39
C LEU A 592 -9.78 39.62 2.71
N THR A 593 -9.12 38.51 2.45
CA THR A 593 -9.72 37.28 1.90
C THR A 593 -10.91 36.80 2.73
N TYR A 594 -10.87 36.98 4.05
CA TYR A 594 -11.94 36.57 4.97
C TYR A 594 -13.17 37.49 4.89
N TYR A 595 -13.11 38.65 4.20
CA TYR A 595 -14.25 39.54 4.02
C TYR A 595 -15.04 39.28 2.73
N ARG A 596 -14.69 38.25 1.93
CA ARG A 596 -15.56 37.78 0.85
C ARG A 596 -16.84 37.19 1.43
N ALA A 597 -17.98 37.32 0.73
CA ALA A 597 -19.29 36.95 1.21
C ALA A 597 -19.38 35.51 1.77
N GLY A 598 -18.85 34.52 1.04
CA GLY A 598 -18.84 33.13 1.48
C GLY A 598 -17.82 32.81 2.56
N HIS A 599 -16.78 33.63 2.77
CA HIS A 599 -15.73 33.42 3.78
C HIS A 599 -16.03 34.18 5.08
N TYR A 600 -16.74 35.30 5.03
CA TYR A 600 -16.95 36.15 6.18
C TYR A 600 -17.65 35.45 7.38
N PRO A 601 -18.55 34.49 7.17
CA PRO A 601 -19.12 33.70 8.28
C PRO A 601 -18.08 33.04 9.18
N LEU A 602 -16.86 32.69 8.67
CA LEU A 602 -15.76 32.15 9.48
C LEU A 602 -15.32 33.05 10.63
N VAL A 603 -15.49 34.36 10.50
CA VAL A 603 -15.18 35.34 11.56
C VAL A 603 -16.10 35.12 12.77
N PHE A 604 -17.36 34.73 12.54
CA PHE A 604 -18.39 34.56 13.57
C PHE A 604 -18.57 33.12 14.02
N PHE A 605 -18.20 32.16 13.19
CA PHE A 605 -18.26 30.72 13.42
C PHE A 605 -16.87 30.10 13.22
N PRO A 606 -15.89 30.41 14.12
CA PRO A 606 -14.48 30.11 13.90
C PRO A 606 -14.11 28.65 14.18
N THR A 607 -15.04 27.82 14.68
CA THR A 607 -14.76 26.41 14.92
C THR A 607 -15.43 25.53 13.88
N LEU A 608 -14.82 24.36 13.60
CA LEU A 608 -15.41 23.37 12.69
C LEU A 608 -16.81 22.93 13.17
N ALA A 609 -17.01 22.84 14.48
CA ALA A 609 -18.29 22.46 15.09
C ALA A 609 -19.39 23.50 14.83
N ASP A 610 -19.09 24.80 15.05
CA ASP A 610 -20.04 25.88 14.81
C ASP A 610 -20.38 26.00 13.32
N LEU A 611 -19.38 25.90 12.44
CA LEU A 611 -19.57 25.96 11.00
C LEU A 611 -20.37 24.76 10.49
N SER A 612 -20.07 23.54 10.99
CA SER A 612 -20.83 22.33 10.66
C SER A 612 -22.29 22.46 11.08
N ALA A 613 -22.54 22.95 12.28
CA ALA A 613 -23.90 23.19 12.76
C ALA A 613 -24.67 24.18 11.87
N LEU A 614 -24.02 25.29 11.45
CA LEU A 614 -24.62 26.27 10.55
C LEU A 614 -24.93 25.66 9.18
N VAL A 615 -23.97 24.95 8.55
CA VAL A 615 -24.18 24.37 7.22
C VAL A 615 -25.25 23.27 7.27
N LEU A 616 -25.22 22.37 8.26
CA LEU A 616 -26.24 21.33 8.43
C LEU A 616 -27.62 21.92 8.72
N ALA A 617 -27.70 22.96 9.54
CA ALA A 617 -28.95 23.66 9.75
C ALA A 617 -29.50 24.29 8.46
N SER A 618 -28.64 24.86 7.64
CA SER A 618 -29.01 25.40 6.33
C SER A 618 -29.54 24.32 5.40
N VAL A 619 -28.86 23.18 5.31
CA VAL A 619 -29.30 22.05 4.46
C VAL A 619 -30.61 21.45 4.98
N ARG A 620 -30.80 21.39 6.30
CA ARG A 620 -32.06 20.90 6.94
C ARG A 620 -33.29 21.71 6.55
N LEU A 621 -33.15 23.00 6.24
CA LEU A 621 -34.27 23.84 5.79
C LEU A 621 -34.83 23.36 4.44
N VAL A 622 -34.03 22.66 3.64
CA VAL A 622 -34.41 22.14 2.32
C VAL A 622 -34.69 20.63 2.37
N VAL A 623 -33.88 19.90 3.14
CA VAL A 623 -33.98 18.43 3.27
C VAL A 623 -34.37 18.08 4.70
N PRO A 624 -35.66 17.88 5.00
CA PRO A 624 -36.13 17.49 6.33
C PRO A 624 -35.53 16.13 6.75
N GLY A 625 -35.19 16.00 8.04
CA GLY A 625 -34.67 14.75 8.60
C GLY A 625 -33.16 14.73 8.81
N ILE A 626 -32.41 15.74 8.37
CA ILE A 626 -31.00 15.86 8.70
C ILE A 626 -30.82 16.19 10.18
N THR A 627 -30.01 15.37 10.87
CA THR A 627 -29.67 15.60 12.27
C THR A 627 -28.59 16.68 12.36
N VAL A 628 -28.91 17.77 13.04
CA VAL A 628 -27.93 18.81 13.37
C VAL A 628 -27.40 18.52 14.78
N PRO A 629 -26.09 18.35 14.98
CA PRO A 629 -25.54 18.15 16.30
C PRO A 629 -25.84 19.35 17.20
N PRO A 630 -26.07 19.12 18.49
CA PRO A 630 -26.30 20.23 19.43
C PRO A 630 -25.05 21.11 19.47
N PRO A 631 -25.21 22.43 19.62
CA PRO A 631 -24.07 23.31 19.73
C PRO A 631 -23.22 22.94 20.95
N ALA A 632 -21.90 23.09 20.84
CA ALA A 632 -21.01 22.94 21.98
C ALA A 632 -21.41 23.91 23.12
N GLU A 633 -20.97 23.63 24.35
CA GLU A 633 -21.28 24.46 25.51
C GLU A 633 -20.88 25.94 25.26
N GLY A 634 -21.85 26.83 25.20
CA GLY A 634 -21.65 28.22 24.75
C GLY A 634 -21.72 28.48 23.26
N GLY A 635 -21.93 27.45 22.42
CA GLY A 635 -22.09 27.56 20.97
C GLY A 635 -23.32 28.35 20.53
N SER A 636 -23.43 28.55 19.21
CA SER A 636 -24.52 29.32 18.60
C SER A 636 -25.76 28.46 18.35
N ARG A 637 -26.94 29.02 18.64
CA ARG A 637 -28.24 28.44 18.31
C ARG A 637 -28.80 28.97 16.99
N VAL A 638 -27.96 29.54 16.15
CA VAL A 638 -28.37 30.11 14.87
C VAL A 638 -29.23 29.15 14.06
N GLY A 639 -28.90 27.84 14.09
CA GLY A 639 -29.66 26.82 13.38
C GLY A 639 -31.12 26.66 13.78
N ASP A 640 -31.51 27.11 14.99
CA ASP A 640 -32.87 27.00 15.48
C ASP A 640 -33.82 28.07 14.90
N VAL A 641 -33.28 29.26 14.62
CA VAL A 641 -34.05 30.42 14.16
C VAL A 641 -33.74 30.86 12.71
N LEU A 642 -32.74 30.27 12.09
CA LEU A 642 -32.29 30.64 10.74
C LEU A 642 -33.43 30.56 9.70
N GLY A 643 -34.24 29.49 9.78
CA GLY A 643 -35.35 29.26 8.86
C GLY A 643 -36.48 30.31 8.95
N GLU A 644 -36.69 30.92 10.10
CA GLU A 644 -37.73 31.95 10.32
C GLU A 644 -37.27 33.30 9.77
N ARG A 645 -35.95 33.57 9.79
CA ARG A 645 -35.38 34.87 9.43
C ARG A 645 -34.82 34.96 8.04
N LEU A 646 -34.60 33.82 7.36
CA LEU A 646 -34.07 33.77 6.01
C LEU A 646 -35.15 34.27 5.02
N ALA A 647 -34.79 35.23 4.15
CA ALA A 647 -35.69 35.77 3.14
C ALA A 647 -36.15 34.67 2.15
N PRO A 648 -37.38 34.77 1.58
CA PRO A 648 -37.88 33.75 0.65
C PRO A 648 -36.95 33.52 -0.54
N GLU A 649 -36.42 34.54 -1.14
CA GLU A 649 -35.51 34.49 -2.30
C GLU A 649 -34.18 33.74 -1.92
N ALA A 650 -33.70 33.95 -0.70
CA ALA A 650 -32.53 33.21 -0.16
C ALA A 650 -32.85 31.76 0.06
N LYS A 651 -34.07 31.40 0.49
CA LYS A 651 -34.52 30.00 0.62
C LYS A 651 -34.57 29.30 -0.73
N ASP A 652 -35.06 29.97 -1.77
CA ASP A 652 -35.12 29.40 -3.12
C ASP A 652 -33.71 29.17 -3.70
N ARG A 653 -32.80 30.13 -3.51
CA ARG A 653 -31.40 29.97 -3.88
C ARG A 653 -30.74 28.81 -3.10
N LEU A 654 -30.99 28.72 -1.80
CA LEU A 654 -30.50 27.66 -0.95
C LEU A 654 -31.01 26.29 -1.42
N ALA A 655 -32.30 26.19 -1.80
CA ALA A 655 -32.90 24.97 -2.31
C ALA A 655 -32.23 24.52 -3.62
N ALA A 656 -31.94 25.44 -4.53
CA ALA A 656 -31.21 25.16 -5.77
C ALA A 656 -29.79 24.65 -5.49
N THR A 657 -29.08 25.27 -4.56
CA THR A 657 -27.72 24.89 -4.17
C THR A 657 -27.66 23.51 -3.49
N VAL A 658 -28.61 23.25 -2.57
CA VAL A 658 -28.75 21.93 -1.91
C VAL A 658 -29.15 20.84 -2.91
N SER A 659 -29.94 21.18 -3.95
CA SER A 659 -30.24 20.23 -5.03
C SER A 659 -28.97 19.83 -5.80
N LYS A 660 -28.06 20.76 -6.09
CA LYS A 660 -26.73 20.46 -6.68
C LYS A 660 -25.91 19.55 -5.76
N LEU A 661 -25.97 19.78 -4.42
CA LEU A 661 -25.30 18.92 -3.44
C LEU A 661 -25.84 17.50 -3.48
N ASN A 662 -27.15 17.33 -3.50
CA ASN A 662 -27.78 16.01 -3.56
C ASN A 662 -27.42 15.25 -4.85
N ALA A 663 -27.42 15.93 -5.99
CA ALA A 663 -27.00 15.37 -7.28
C ALA A 663 -25.54 14.86 -7.26
N ARG A 664 -24.70 15.44 -6.43
CA ARG A 664 -23.29 15.05 -6.21
C ARG A 664 -23.11 14.00 -5.13
N GLY A 665 -24.18 13.42 -4.57
CA GLY A 665 -24.14 12.39 -3.53
C GLY A 665 -24.10 12.90 -2.09
N GLY A 666 -24.41 14.20 -1.86
CA GLY A 666 -24.66 14.76 -0.53
C GLY A 666 -23.43 14.87 0.40
N ARG A 667 -22.21 14.79 -0.11
CA ARG A 667 -20.97 14.83 0.69
C ARG A 667 -20.35 16.22 0.68
N LEU A 668 -19.98 16.73 1.87
CA LEU A 668 -19.24 17.97 2.09
C LEU A 668 -18.03 17.70 2.98
N ASP A 669 -16.88 18.24 2.62
CA ASP A 669 -15.69 18.27 3.47
C ASP A 669 -15.41 19.70 3.93
N LEU A 670 -15.99 20.06 5.07
CA LEU A 670 -15.84 21.41 5.64
C LEU A 670 -14.42 21.70 6.13
N LEU A 671 -13.69 20.67 6.56
CA LEU A 671 -12.31 20.86 7.01
C LEU A 671 -11.39 21.16 5.81
N ALA A 672 -11.55 20.43 4.70
CA ALA A 672 -10.85 20.73 3.46
C ALA A 672 -11.19 22.12 2.95
N TRP A 673 -12.47 22.53 3.05
CA TRP A 673 -12.91 23.87 2.66
C TRP A 673 -12.25 24.96 3.54
N ILE A 674 -12.23 24.82 4.86
CA ILE A 674 -11.55 25.80 5.76
C ILE A 674 -10.07 25.89 5.43
N ARG A 675 -9.42 24.76 5.19
CA ARG A 675 -7.99 24.71 4.80
C ARG A 675 -7.75 25.42 3.47
N SER A 676 -8.62 25.23 2.50
CA SER A 676 -8.51 25.90 1.21
C SER A 676 -8.65 27.43 1.33
N ILE A 677 -9.53 27.93 2.20
CA ILE A 677 -9.65 29.37 2.46
C ILE A 677 -8.36 29.94 3.04
N GLU A 678 -7.72 29.22 3.94
CA GLU A 678 -6.46 29.66 4.54
C GLU A 678 -5.30 29.68 3.54
N LEU A 679 -5.23 28.69 2.65
CA LEU A 679 -4.27 28.69 1.54
C LEU A 679 -4.58 29.83 0.57
N THR A 680 -5.84 30.00 0.18
CA THR A 680 -6.30 31.13 -0.67
C THR A 680 -5.91 32.48 -0.06
N ALA A 681 -6.05 32.65 1.24
CA ALA A 681 -5.64 33.86 1.93
C ALA A 681 -4.12 34.11 1.78
N SER A 682 -3.31 33.07 1.90
CA SER A 682 -1.86 33.17 1.70
C SER A 682 -1.50 33.49 0.23
N ARG A 683 -2.23 32.92 -0.75
CA ARG A 683 -2.08 33.22 -2.18
C ARG A 683 -2.44 34.68 -2.49
N ALA A 684 -3.53 35.21 -1.92
CA ALA A 684 -3.92 36.63 -2.06
C ALA A 684 -2.86 37.55 -1.45
N GLY A 685 -2.27 37.13 -0.32
CA GLY A 685 -1.14 37.82 0.29
C GLY A 685 0.09 37.87 -0.64
N LEU A 686 0.48 36.74 -1.22
CA LEU A 686 1.57 36.64 -2.20
C LEU A 686 1.31 37.54 -3.43
N LEU A 687 0.08 37.47 -3.96
CA LEU A 687 -0.31 38.30 -5.11
C LEU A 687 -0.06 39.78 -4.88
N LEU A 688 -0.50 40.31 -3.73
CA LEU A 688 -0.35 41.72 -3.41
C LEU A 688 1.07 42.11 -3.03
N ALA A 689 1.79 41.26 -2.33
CA ALA A 689 3.19 41.50 -1.97
C ALA A 689 4.09 41.50 -3.22
N GLY A 690 3.78 40.66 -4.20
CA GLY A 690 4.58 40.45 -5.41
C GLY A 690 5.98 39.86 -5.12
N ASP A 691 6.22 39.35 -3.92
CA ASP A 691 7.51 38.85 -3.45
C ASP A 691 7.34 37.55 -2.65
N LEU A 692 7.83 36.45 -3.24
CA LEU A 692 7.72 35.12 -2.64
C LEU A 692 8.52 35.03 -1.34
N ARG A 693 9.71 35.61 -1.27
CA ARG A 693 10.57 35.59 -0.07
C ARG A 693 9.86 36.18 1.14
N THR A 694 9.22 37.34 0.98
CA THR A 694 8.41 37.98 2.04
C THR A 694 7.24 37.10 2.45
N ALA A 695 6.52 36.51 1.51
CA ALA A 695 5.40 35.61 1.78
C ALA A 695 5.86 34.36 2.57
N MET A 696 6.94 33.72 2.14
CA MET A 696 7.50 32.53 2.79
C MET A 696 7.99 32.82 4.22
N ARG A 697 8.61 33.96 4.44
CA ARG A 697 9.08 34.40 5.76
C ARG A 697 7.93 34.65 6.73
N LEU A 698 6.92 35.41 6.31
CA LEU A 698 5.77 35.73 7.15
C LEU A 698 4.92 34.50 7.47
N THR A 699 4.82 33.54 6.55
CA THR A 699 4.12 32.28 6.77
C THR A 699 4.86 31.38 7.76
N LYS A 700 6.21 31.41 7.81
CA LYS A 700 7.02 30.63 8.76
C LYS A 700 6.76 31.02 10.22
N ASP A 701 6.59 32.31 10.47
CA ASP A 701 6.42 32.88 11.81
C ASP A 701 4.95 32.88 12.29
N GLU A 702 4.06 32.32 11.50
CA GLU A 702 2.64 32.36 11.76
C GLU A 702 2.24 31.43 12.90
N ARG A 703 1.49 31.95 13.87
CA ARG A 703 0.88 31.17 14.94
C ARG A 703 -0.36 30.44 14.37
N ARG A 704 -0.71 29.30 15.01
CA ARG A 704 -1.81 28.43 14.58
C ARG A 704 -3.05 29.20 14.12
N ALA A 705 -3.52 28.85 12.93
CA ALA A 705 -4.76 29.32 12.37
C ALA A 705 -5.89 28.31 12.57
N ILE A 706 -7.11 28.69 12.20
CA ILE A 706 -8.36 27.91 12.42
C ILE A 706 -8.28 26.50 11.81
N ALA A 707 -7.55 26.36 10.70
CA ALA A 707 -7.48 25.12 9.92
C ALA A 707 -6.40 24.11 10.38
N ASP A 708 -5.63 24.44 11.38
CA ASP A 708 -4.49 23.66 11.89
C ASP A 708 -3.49 23.21 10.78
N LEU A 709 -3.33 24.07 9.75
CA LEU A 709 -2.34 23.86 8.69
C LEU A 709 -0.94 24.18 9.21
N SER A 710 0.01 23.27 8.91
CA SER A 710 1.40 23.54 9.25
C SER A 710 1.99 24.67 8.38
N PRO A 711 2.99 25.42 8.89
CA PRO A 711 3.70 26.39 8.08
C PRO A 711 4.32 25.79 6.82
N GLU A 712 4.79 24.52 6.89
CA GLU A 712 5.35 23.77 5.76
C GLU A 712 4.31 23.56 4.66
N THR A 713 3.07 23.17 5.01
CA THR A 713 1.97 23.00 4.06
C THR A 713 1.64 24.31 3.35
N LYS A 714 1.56 25.41 4.10
CA LYS A 714 1.30 26.75 3.53
C LYS A 714 2.43 27.22 2.61
N ARG A 715 3.67 26.99 3.03
CA ARG A 715 4.86 27.33 2.21
C ARG A 715 4.92 26.48 0.95
N GLY A 716 4.57 25.19 1.05
CA GLY A 716 4.46 24.29 -0.09
C GLY A 716 3.42 24.77 -1.10
N ASP A 717 2.23 25.17 -0.63
CA ASP A 717 1.19 25.75 -1.48
C ASP A 717 1.66 27.05 -2.16
N LEU A 718 2.33 27.93 -1.44
CA LEU A 718 2.87 29.17 -2.01
C LEU A 718 3.91 28.90 -3.11
N LEU A 719 4.79 27.91 -2.93
CA LEU A 719 5.75 27.48 -3.96
C LEU A 719 5.03 26.95 -5.21
N GLY A 720 4.11 26.01 -5.02
CA GLY A 720 3.34 25.43 -6.13
C GLY A 720 2.50 26.49 -6.87
N PHE A 721 1.82 27.36 -6.13
CA PHE A 721 1.04 28.46 -6.69
C PHE A 721 1.90 29.48 -7.43
N CYS A 722 3.04 29.89 -6.86
CA CYS A 722 3.95 30.84 -7.50
C CYS A 722 4.43 30.34 -8.87
N ALA A 723 4.68 29.04 -9.01
CA ALA A 723 5.12 28.43 -10.27
C ALA A 723 3.98 28.06 -11.21
N SER A 724 2.71 28.25 -10.81
CA SER A 724 1.55 27.81 -11.58
C SER A 724 1.17 28.76 -12.72
N GLU A 725 0.55 28.20 -13.75
CA GLU A 725 -0.04 28.96 -14.85
C GLU A 725 -1.15 29.92 -14.37
N ALA A 726 -1.91 29.47 -13.34
CA ALA A 726 -2.97 30.29 -12.73
C ALA A 726 -2.43 31.60 -12.15
N TYR A 727 -1.35 31.53 -11.37
CA TYR A 727 -0.73 32.74 -10.81
C TYR A 727 -0.19 33.66 -11.90
N GLY A 728 0.45 33.09 -12.89
CA GLY A 728 0.95 33.88 -14.01
C GLY A 728 -0.15 34.53 -14.85
N GLN A 729 -1.26 33.82 -15.15
CA GLN A 729 -2.42 34.41 -15.85
C GLN A 729 -3.05 35.52 -15.03
N LEU A 730 -3.16 35.33 -13.71
CA LEU A 730 -3.68 36.39 -12.84
C LEU A 730 -2.81 37.64 -12.90
N ARG A 731 -1.48 37.51 -12.88
CA ARG A 731 -0.54 38.62 -13.05
C ARG A 731 -0.68 39.30 -14.40
N GLU A 732 -0.86 38.55 -15.48
CA GLU A 732 -1.11 39.10 -16.84
C GLU A 732 -2.41 39.87 -16.89
N ARG A 733 -3.52 39.31 -16.41
CA ARG A 733 -4.85 39.93 -16.39
C ARG A 733 -4.85 41.23 -15.54
N MET A 734 -4.09 41.27 -14.46
CA MET A 734 -3.92 42.43 -13.60
C MET A 734 -2.92 43.46 -14.18
N GLY A 735 -2.24 43.16 -15.28
CA GLY A 735 -1.25 44.05 -15.90
C GLY A 735 0.04 44.23 -15.09
N ILE A 736 0.40 43.24 -14.25
CA ILE A 736 1.59 43.29 -13.39
C ILE A 736 2.67 42.28 -13.82
N ALA A 737 2.45 41.52 -14.90
CA ALA A 737 3.45 40.62 -15.44
C ALA A 737 4.63 41.40 -16.02
N SER A 738 5.85 40.92 -15.79
CA SER A 738 7.08 41.49 -16.30
C SER A 738 7.22 41.21 -17.79
N ASN A 739 7.06 42.22 -18.62
CA ASN A 739 7.34 42.14 -20.06
C ASN A 739 8.85 42.34 -20.28
N GLY A 740 9.50 41.50 -21.07
CA GLY A 740 10.93 41.51 -21.33
C GLY A 740 11.54 42.77 -21.93
N SER A 741 10.76 43.82 -22.13
CA SER A 741 11.19 45.15 -22.58
C SER A 741 11.13 46.16 -21.43
N LYS A 742 11.98 46.05 -20.42
CA LYS A 742 12.44 47.24 -19.72
C LYS A 742 13.50 47.91 -20.61
N THR A 743 13.07 48.68 -21.63
CA THR A 743 13.84 49.81 -22.11
C THR A 743 14.09 50.68 -20.88
N ARG A 744 15.37 50.76 -20.43
CA ARG A 744 15.82 51.83 -19.55
C ARG A 744 15.39 53.16 -20.18
N THR A 745 14.28 53.71 -19.71
CA THR A 745 14.08 55.14 -19.83
C THR A 745 14.94 55.76 -18.74
N GLU A 746 16.00 56.42 -19.22
CA GLU A 746 16.84 57.36 -18.46
C GLU A 746 16.04 58.35 -17.64
#